data_b24b543a80c2bc429c82be9701356518
#
_entry.id   b24b543a80c2bc429c82be9701356518
#
_cell.length_a   1.000
_cell.length_b   1.000
_cell.length_c   1.000
_cell.angle_alpha   90.00
_cell.angle_beta   90.00
_cell.angle_gamma   90.00
#
_symmetry.space_group_name_H-M   'P 1'
#
loop_
_entity.id
_entity.type
_entity.pdbx_description
1 polymer ?
#
loop_
_entity_poly.entity_id
_entity_poly.type
_entity_poly.pdbx_seq_one_letter_code
_entity_poly.pdbx_strand_id
1 'polypeptide(L)'
;MVSPHHVVKIVTALSAVALTASVAVAPAYALQDIAIEDSVAQSGSVTADNGVAMQSDDQSNDQTGDQQSQDSMPDNPNAKLPDNVSDEISDDATVVSEDLAVTPEGEVKNIETGETVTDATLVGTQDQQPDPLAKTNGESFIPVSAEDVKDAVADANDANSAESQSEQSDAIVKQSVEQPSAKVSAQSAQLQSAQSQSTQSNTKVQTAKFESNEYGAHWGTYNNSKAFFDYQNNLFVQQAKGVIDVSGWQGDIDWAKAKADGVEGVIIRLGYGEGNNADKKAQRNISECKRLGIPFGIYWYSYADTSALAKEEGADVVSKLKQFGVNPSDLAYPVYYDLEKWTWEGHKPPTDPNVYNNIVNNWYSALQSAGYKNLGVYSYTSYLQGPLKHADIYAKTTWVAQYGARMGFDSFPTNSRGWQYTSSGKVDGISGNVDMNAFGNKEYVNGGSSNSATSYEVKGNMGVEWRSIGAEKSVIGKPIANEVCDWTQGRVNCYQNFENGAISWTPSTGAHYTTGAIRKEWARRNYEHGVLGYPIEDEKKLSNDWKYQRFQNGDIWSRGTKESRIVLYNLRDSFYKNGGYSSLGGPVADEESMGRGWWRQRFQYGDVWSKDGTNYRFVIKFDLRDSWNQHRGFSWLGAPVANEENMGNGYWRQRCENGDVWTRNGASEKYIVMLNLRKEYYAKGGFSKLGGPVSEERNLGSIWRQDFQKGSIYAH
;
A
#
# COMPACT_ATOMS: atom_id res chain seq x y z
N MET A 1 -45.65 -39.18 -37.56
CA MET A 1 -46.55 -38.66 -38.62
C MET A 1 -46.33 -37.16 -38.74
N VAL A 2 -45.75 -36.76 -39.89
CA VAL A 2 -45.99 -35.54 -40.68
C VAL A 2 -45.71 -34.18 -40.05
N SER A 3 -44.56 -33.59 -40.45
CA SER A 3 -44.30 -32.17 -40.77
C SER A 3 -45.35 -31.67 -41.84
N PRO A 4 -45.50 -30.38 -42.22
CA PRO A 4 -44.44 -29.39 -42.53
C PRO A 4 -44.76 -27.88 -42.32
N HIS A 5 -43.70 -27.05 -42.47
CA HIS A 5 -43.54 -25.73 -43.10
C HIS A 5 -44.67 -24.69 -43.16
N HIS A 6 -44.36 -23.43 -42.82
CA HIS A 6 -44.60 -22.29 -43.74
C HIS A 6 -43.62 -21.13 -43.52
N VAL A 7 -42.89 -20.83 -44.60
CA VAL A 7 -42.12 -19.61 -44.87
C VAL A 7 -43.05 -18.53 -45.37
N VAL A 8 -42.98 -17.31 -44.86
CA VAL A 8 -43.54 -16.14 -45.57
C VAL A 8 -42.45 -15.03 -45.62
N LYS A 9 -41.98 -14.81 -46.83
CA LYS A 9 -41.29 -13.59 -47.28
C LYS A 9 -42.33 -12.50 -47.50
N ILE A 10 -42.04 -11.26 -47.08
CA ILE A 10 -42.64 -10.07 -47.70
C ILE A 10 -41.52 -9.06 -47.96
N VAL A 11 -41.55 -8.59 -49.21
CA VAL A 11 -40.61 -7.71 -49.90
C VAL A 11 -41.23 -6.31 -49.99
N THR A 12 -40.42 -5.27 -49.81
CA THR A 12 -40.39 -3.89 -50.33
C THR A 12 -41.62 -2.97 -50.26
N ALA A 13 -41.36 -1.73 -49.82
CA ALA A 13 -41.65 -0.52 -50.61
C ALA A 13 -40.78 0.66 -50.15
N LEU A 14 -39.99 1.22 -51.05
CA LEU A 14 -39.35 2.53 -50.97
C LEU A 14 -40.43 3.64 -51.00
N SER A 15 -40.26 4.69 -50.22
CA SER A 15 -40.78 6.02 -50.51
C SER A 15 -39.76 7.06 -50.07
N ALA A 16 -39.15 7.70 -51.04
CA ALA A 16 -38.28 8.85 -50.88
C ALA A 16 -39.13 10.10 -50.59
N VAL A 17 -38.83 10.79 -49.48
CA VAL A 17 -39.25 12.19 -49.29
C VAL A 17 -37.98 13.00 -49.05
N ALA A 18 -37.66 13.82 -50.02
CA ALA A 18 -36.63 14.84 -49.91
C ALA A 18 -37.14 15.96 -49.05
N LEU A 19 -36.43 16.21 -47.91
CA LEU A 19 -36.58 17.46 -47.18
C LEU A 19 -35.21 18.12 -47.10
N THR A 20 -35.10 19.24 -47.85
CA THR A 20 -33.99 20.18 -47.79
C THR A 20 -34.01 20.86 -46.43
N ALA A 21 -32.99 20.62 -45.58
CA ALA A 21 -32.70 21.44 -44.42
C ALA A 21 -31.28 21.98 -44.56
N SER A 22 -31.22 23.30 -44.56
CA SER A 22 -30.04 24.14 -44.60
C SER A 22 -29.02 23.78 -43.48
N VAL A 23 -27.81 23.49 -43.92
CA VAL A 23 -26.64 23.31 -43.01
C VAL A 23 -26.24 24.68 -42.48
N ALA A 24 -26.50 24.95 -41.21
CA ALA A 24 -25.85 26.01 -40.51
C ALA A 24 -24.47 25.48 -40.05
N VAL A 25 -23.43 25.95 -40.70
CA VAL A 25 -22.03 25.74 -40.28
C VAL A 25 -21.79 26.58 -39.04
N ALA A 26 -21.63 25.89 -37.90
CA ALA A 26 -21.05 26.53 -36.70
C ALA A 26 -19.53 26.66 -36.87
N PRO A 27 -18.94 27.78 -36.51
CA PRO A 27 -17.52 27.98 -36.69
C PRO A 27 -16.72 27.08 -35.74
N ALA A 28 -15.74 26.39 -36.30
CA ALA A 28 -14.70 25.69 -35.57
C ALA A 28 -13.86 26.73 -34.79
N TYR A 29 -13.91 26.71 -33.48
CA TYR A 29 -12.94 27.41 -32.67
C TYR A 29 -11.63 26.62 -32.74
N ALA A 30 -10.69 27.17 -33.50
CA ALA A 30 -9.29 26.78 -33.44
C ALA A 30 -8.76 27.13 -32.05
N LEU A 31 -8.19 26.17 -31.36
CA LEU A 31 -7.35 26.40 -30.19
C LEU A 31 -6.11 27.16 -30.66
N GLN A 32 -6.04 28.43 -30.31
CA GLN A 32 -4.82 29.22 -30.48
C GLN A 32 -3.77 28.69 -29.49
N ASP A 33 -2.64 28.26 -30.03
CA ASP A 33 -1.42 28.03 -29.31
C ASP A 33 -0.94 29.37 -28.69
N ILE A 34 -0.92 29.42 -27.37
CA ILE A 34 -0.23 30.52 -26.66
C ILE A 34 1.24 30.13 -26.65
N ALA A 35 2.01 30.78 -27.52
CA ALA A 35 3.47 30.77 -27.47
C ALA A 35 3.91 31.51 -26.18
N ILE A 36 4.64 30.81 -25.34
CA ILE A 36 5.35 31.44 -24.22
C ILE A 36 6.69 31.91 -24.79
N GLU A 37 6.83 33.24 -24.94
CA GLU A 37 8.10 33.87 -25.32
C GLU A 37 9.10 33.71 -24.19
N ASP A 38 10.29 33.26 -24.57
CA ASP A 38 11.51 33.28 -23.77
C ASP A 38 11.91 34.71 -23.45
N SER A 39 11.81 35.11 -22.21
CA SER A 39 12.49 36.33 -21.74
C SER A 39 13.83 35.94 -21.09
N VAL A 40 14.87 36.08 -21.89
CA VAL A 40 16.27 36.11 -21.46
C VAL A 40 16.49 37.39 -20.68
N ALA A 41 16.86 37.31 -19.40
CA ALA A 41 17.45 38.41 -18.67
C ALA A 41 18.91 38.08 -18.37
N GLN A 42 19.75 38.87 -18.98
CA GLN A 42 21.21 38.87 -18.81
C GLN A 42 21.65 39.47 -17.48
N SER A 43 22.74 38.90 -17.01
CA SER A 43 23.93 39.50 -16.42
C SER A 43 23.93 40.13 -15.04
N GLY A 44 24.87 39.67 -14.30
CA GLY A 44 25.44 40.30 -13.13
C GLY A 44 26.56 39.46 -12.53
N SER A 45 27.73 39.56 -13.12
CA SER A 45 28.98 39.03 -12.55
C SER A 45 29.43 39.85 -11.35
N VAL A 46 29.63 39.20 -10.18
CA VAL A 46 30.55 39.73 -9.15
C VAL A 46 31.41 38.57 -8.67
N THR A 47 32.68 38.71 -8.92
CA THR A 47 33.77 37.91 -8.36
C THR A 47 34.03 38.27 -6.92
N ALA A 48 34.15 37.27 -6.03
CA ALA A 48 35.06 37.34 -4.90
C ALA A 48 35.33 35.93 -4.36
N ASP A 49 36.54 35.60 -4.48
CA ASP A 49 37.42 34.61 -3.91
C ASP A 49 37.17 34.32 -2.43
N ASN A 50 37.10 33.03 -2.04
CA ASN A 50 37.91 32.43 -0.98
C ASN A 50 37.54 30.96 -0.79
N GLY A 51 38.51 30.13 -1.04
CA GLY A 51 38.41 28.69 -0.93
C GLY A 51 38.28 28.18 0.49
N VAL A 52 37.38 27.22 0.65
CA VAL A 52 37.54 26.10 1.58
C VAL A 52 36.98 24.88 0.86
N ALA A 53 37.85 23.93 0.60
CA ALA A 53 37.45 22.62 0.10
C ALA A 53 36.61 21.90 1.15
N MET A 54 35.38 21.61 0.83
CA MET A 54 34.63 20.56 1.50
C MET A 54 34.52 19.36 0.59
N GLN A 55 35.05 18.25 1.10
CA GLN A 55 34.88 16.92 0.53
C GLN A 55 33.39 16.62 0.42
N SER A 56 32.99 16.17 -0.77
CA SER A 56 31.69 15.57 -1.03
C SER A 56 31.74 14.13 -0.49
N ASP A 57 31.22 13.91 0.70
CA ASP A 57 30.76 12.59 1.12
C ASP A 57 29.32 12.42 0.66
N ASP A 58 29.20 11.71 -0.44
CA ASP A 58 27.95 11.22 -0.98
C ASP A 58 27.58 9.95 -0.18
N GLN A 59 26.93 10.13 0.96
CA GLN A 59 26.19 9.07 1.64
C GLN A 59 24.72 9.49 1.69
N SER A 60 23.96 8.98 0.71
CA SER A 60 22.53 8.90 0.79
C SER A 60 22.16 7.96 1.95
N ASN A 61 22.02 8.55 3.14
CA ASN A 61 21.51 7.85 4.29
C ASN A 61 19.97 7.89 4.21
N ASP A 62 19.40 6.87 3.58
CA ASP A 62 17.96 6.58 3.64
C ASP A 62 17.69 5.83 4.95
N GLN A 63 17.91 6.55 6.06
CA GLN A 63 17.49 6.09 7.39
C GLN A 63 16.11 6.65 7.71
N THR A 64 15.07 6.02 7.19
CA THR A 64 13.79 5.92 7.86
C THR A 64 13.86 4.72 8.82
N GLY A 65 14.84 4.69 9.68
CA GLY A 65 14.92 3.73 10.77
C GLY A 65 13.94 4.12 11.85
N ASP A 66 13.02 3.23 12.17
CA ASP A 66 12.38 3.21 13.48
C ASP A 66 13.51 3.27 14.51
N GLN A 67 13.40 4.14 15.55
CA GLN A 67 14.37 4.15 16.65
C GLN A 67 14.10 2.91 17.49
N GLN A 68 14.68 1.78 17.12
CA GLN A 68 14.75 0.61 17.97
C GLN A 68 15.78 0.86 19.08
N SER A 69 15.50 0.39 20.29
CA SER A 69 16.54 0.31 21.32
C SER A 69 17.59 -0.71 20.84
N GLN A 70 18.87 -0.44 21.02
CA GLN A 70 19.96 -1.32 20.61
C GLN A 70 19.90 -2.74 21.22
N ASP A 71 19.08 -2.94 22.26
CA ASP A 71 18.99 -4.18 23.04
C ASP A 71 17.68 -4.95 22.81
N SER A 72 16.86 -4.55 21.83
CA SER A 72 15.55 -5.17 21.59
C SER A 72 15.44 -5.79 20.21
N MET A 73 14.55 -6.79 20.07
CA MET A 73 14.27 -7.46 18.81
C MET A 73 13.65 -6.53 17.78
N PRO A 74 14.00 -6.64 16.49
CA PRO A 74 13.32 -5.96 15.40
C PRO A 74 11.80 -6.17 15.45
N ASP A 75 11.01 -5.11 15.27
CA ASP A 75 9.53 -5.11 15.34
C ASP A 75 8.91 -5.58 16.67
N ASN A 76 9.74 -5.95 17.68
CA ASN A 76 9.31 -6.35 19.02
C ASN A 76 10.14 -5.60 20.07
N PRO A 77 9.91 -4.31 20.22
CA PRO A 77 10.75 -3.42 21.03
C PRO A 77 10.87 -3.79 22.51
N ASN A 78 9.91 -4.55 23.02
CA ASN A 78 9.92 -5.00 24.42
C ASN A 78 10.53 -6.41 24.60
N ALA A 79 10.79 -7.11 23.50
CA ALA A 79 11.44 -8.40 23.51
C ALA A 79 12.96 -8.22 23.52
N LYS A 80 13.65 -8.92 24.42
CA LYS A 80 15.10 -8.84 24.52
C LYS A 80 15.77 -9.56 23.37
N LEU A 81 16.89 -9.00 22.90
CA LEU A 81 17.78 -9.74 22.02
C LEU A 81 18.40 -10.93 22.79
N PRO A 82 18.60 -12.08 22.14
CA PRO A 82 19.37 -13.17 22.71
C PRO A 82 20.85 -12.74 22.87
N ASP A 83 21.58 -13.33 23.82
CA ASP A 83 23.00 -13.06 23.99
C ASP A 83 23.82 -13.46 22.74
N ASN A 84 23.38 -14.50 22.03
CA ASN A 84 23.93 -14.93 20.74
C ASN A 84 22.86 -15.66 19.92
N VAL A 85 23.09 -15.81 18.62
CA VAL A 85 22.29 -16.66 17.74
C VAL A 85 23.18 -17.82 17.27
N SER A 86 22.73 -19.06 17.49
CA SER A 86 23.44 -20.27 17.07
C SER A 86 23.65 -20.32 15.55
N ASP A 87 24.80 -20.82 15.11
CA ASP A 87 25.09 -21.10 13.70
C ASP A 87 24.15 -22.13 13.07
N GLU A 88 23.45 -22.93 13.91
CA GLU A 88 22.42 -23.89 13.47
C GLU A 88 21.09 -23.24 13.08
N ILE A 89 20.92 -21.94 13.36
CA ILE A 89 19.75 -21.15 12.92
C ILE A 89 20.11 -20.51 11.58
N SER A 90 19.42 -20.92 10.51
CA SER A 90 19.61 -20.35 9.17
C SER A 90 19.02 -18.94 9.07
N ASP A 91 19.55 -18.10 8.17
CA ASP A 91 19.09 -16.71 8.00
C ASP A 91 17.64 -16.63 7.52
N ASP A 92 17.15 -17.65 6.82
CA ASP A 92 15.76 -17.79 6.37
C ASP A 92 14.81 -18.38 7.44
N ALA A 93 15.31 -18.68 8.64
CA ALA A 93 14.48 -19.03 9.78
C ALA A 93 13.68 -17.80 10.26
N THR A 94 12.66 -18.04 11.05
CA THR A 94 11.81 -17.00 11.62
C THR A 94 11.80 -17.08 13.12
N VAL A 95 12.20 -16.00 13.79
CA VAL A 95 12.13 -15.87 15.25
C VAL A 95 10.68 -15.63 15.66
N VAL A 96 10.17 -16.43 16.59
CA VAL A 96 8.76 -16.45 17.02
C VAL A 96 8.57 -16.22 18.53
N SER A 97 9.64 -16.09 19.26
CA SER A 97 9.69 -15.64 20.67
C SER A 97 11.13 -15.19 21.01
N GLU A 98 11.36 -14.74 22.23
CA GLU A 98 12.73 -14.39 22.70
C GLU A 98 13.71 -15.54 22.55
N ASP A 99 13.23 -16.80 22.73
CA ASP A 99 14.09 -17.98 22.81
C ASP A 99 13.97 -18.93 21.60
N LEU A 100 13.01 -18.71 20.69
CA LEU A 100 12.65 -19.72 19.69
C LEU A 100 12.63 -19.16 18.26
N ALA A 101 13.22 -19.95 17.36
CA ALA A 101 13.16 -19.75 15.91
C ALA A 101 12.52 -20.95 15.22
N VAL A 102 11.91 -20.72 14.05
CA VAL A 102 11.27 -21.74 13.21
C VAL A 102 11.97 -21.80 11.88
N THR A 103 12.49 -22.97 11.52
CA THR A 103 13.15 -23.20 10.24
C THR A 103 12.13 -23.19 9.08
N PRO A 104 12.57 -23.06 7.81
CA PRO A 104 11.69 -23.19 6.65
C PRO A 104 11.00 -24.57 6.56
N GLU A 105 11.60 -25.60 7.14
CA GLU A 105 11.04 -26.93 7.23
C GLU A 105 9.92 -27.05 8.28
N GLY A 106 9.82 -26.06 9.19
CA GLY A 106 8.82 -25.97 10.25
C GLY A 106 9.31 -26.52 11.59
N GLU A 107 10.60 -26.85 11.73
CA GLU A 107 11.17 -27.25 13.02
C GLU A 107 11.31 -26.04 13.94
N VAL A 108 10.91 -26.18 15.19
CA VAL A 108 11.13 -25.18 16.23
C VAL A 108 12.47 -25.45 16.88
N LYS A 109 13.34 -24.46 16.94
CA LYS A 109 14.67 -24.54 17.55
C LYS A 109 14.85 -23.47 18.62
N ASN A 110 15.62 -23.78 19.65
CA ASN A 110 16.12 -22.77 20.57
C ASN A 110 17.12 -21.87 19.83
N ILE A 111 16.97 -20.57 19.94
CA ILE A 111 17.72 -19.60 19.14
C ILE A 111 19.21 -19.56 19.51
N GLU A 112 19.54 -19.76 20.79
CA GLU A 112 20.92 -19.69 21.28
C GLU A 112 21.68 -21.00 21.12
N THR A 113 21.00 -22.15 21.32
CA THR A 113 21.63 -23.47 21.28
C THR A 113 21.53 -24.19 19.96
N GLY A 114 20.56 -23.82 19.10
CA GLY A 114 20.26 -24.52 17.86
C GLY A 114 19.55 -25.86 18.05
N GLU A 115 19.28 -26.28 19.28
CA GLU A 115 18.63 -27.56 19.58
C GLU A 115 17.15 -27.55 19.16
N THR A 116 16.68 -28.67 18.59
CA THR A 116 15.27 -28.81 18.22
C THR A 116 14.39 -29.00 19.43
N VAL A 117 13.32 -28.18 19.54
CA VAL A 117 12.34 -28.24 20.62
C VAL A 117 11.26 -29.26 20.30
N THR A 118 11.06 -30.20 21.22
CA THR A 118 10.08 -31.32 21.08
C THR A 118 8.96 -31.27 22.11
N ASP A 119 8.88 -30.20 22.91
CA ASP A 119 7.81 -30.05 23.90
C ASP A 119 6.46 -29.87 23.20
N ALA A 120 5.57 -30.83 23.35
CA ALA A 120 4.24 -30.83 22.72
C ALA A 120 3.38 -29.64 23.16
N THR A 121 3.65 -28.99 24.27
CA THR A 121 2.94 -27.76 24.69
C THR A 121 3.30 -26.58 23.80
N LEU A 122 4.48 -26.58 23.18
CA LEU A 122 5.02 -25.51 22.34
C LEU A 122 4.84 -25.82 20.82
N VAL A 123 5.03 -27.08 20.43
CA VAL A 123 5.01 -27.47 19.00
C VAL A 123 3.75 -28.22 18.59
N GLY A 124 2.92 -28.64 19.56
CA GLY A 124 1.76 -29.51 19.32
C GLY A 124 2.14 -30.98 19.13
N THR A 125 1.20 -31.73 18.64
CA THR A 125 1.39 -33.12 18.13
C THR A 125 0.71 -33.21 16.77
N GLN A 126 0.94 -34.29 16.03
CA GLN A 126 0.35 -34.47 14.71
C GLN A 126 -1.19 -34.30 14.68
N ASP A 127 -1.87 -34.59 15.78
CA ASP A 127 -3.34 -34.53 15.89
C ASP A 127 -3.85 -33.38 16.76
N GLN A 128 -2.96 -32.53 17.32
CA GLN A 128 -3.40 -31.47 18.23
C GLN A 128 -2.53 -30.21 18.11
N GLN A 129 -3.17 -29.08 17.78
CA GLN A 129 -2.53 -27.76 17.73
C GLN A 129 -2.10 -27.32 19.14
N PRO A 130 -0.92 -26.65 19.27
CA PRO A 130 -0.52 -26.02 20.53
C PRO A 130 -1.34 -24.74 20.79
N ASP A 131 -1.34 -24.24 22.02
CA ASP A 131 -1.82 -22.87 22.26
C ASP A 131 -0.85 -21.89 21.56
N PRO A 132 -1.31 -21.00 20.66
CA PRO A 132 -0.42 -20.13 19.88
C PRO A 132 0.46 -19.24 20.73
N LEU A 133 -0.01 -18.84 21.91
CA LEU A 133 0.73 -17.99 22.85
C LEU A 133 1.60 -18.78 23.86
N ALA A 134 1.68 -20.12 23.77
CA ALA A 134 2.49 -20.91 24.69
C ALA A 134 3.99 -20.60 24.57
N LYS A 135 4.46 -20.29 23.34
CA LYS A 135 5.88 -19.97 23.06
C LYS A 135 6.34 -18.66 23.69
N THR A 136 5.42 -17.77 23.99
CA THR A 136 5.67 -16.43 24.49
C THR A 136 5.12 -16.22 25.92
N ASN A 137 4.70 -17.30 26.59
CA ASN A 137 4.04 -17.23 27.90
C ASN A 137 2.84 -16.28 27.93
N GLY A 138 2.13 -16.17 26.84
CA GLY A 138 0.88 -15.40 26.73
C GLY A 138 1.06 -13.97 26.19
N GLU A 139 2.25 -13.56 25.83
CA GLU A 139 2.50 -12.25 25.22
C GLU A 139 2.42 -12.34 23.68
N SER A 140 1.88 -11.33 23.04
CA SER A 140 1.87 -11.23 21.59
C SER A 140 3.26 -10.87 21.08
N PHE A 141 3.72 -11.59 20.06
CA PHE A 141 5.03 -11.44 19.46
C PHE A 141 4.91 -11.40 17.93
N ILE A 142 5.39 -10.33 17.31
CA ILE A 142 5.44 -10.25 15.85
C ILE A 142 6.66 -11.02 15.36
N PRO A 143 6.49 -12.11 14.58
CA PRO A 143 7.62 -12.88 14.05
C PRO A 143 8.53 -12.05 13.14
N VAL A 144 9.85 -12.20 13.32
CA VAL A 144 10.89 -11.49 12.54
C VAL A 144 11.86 -12.47 11.90
N SER A 145 12.62 -12.05 10.87
CA SER A 145 13.63 -12.90 10.27
C SER A 145 14.80 -13.17 11.23
N ALA A 146 15.38 -14.35 11.16
CA ALA A 146 16.59 -14.65 11.92
C ALA A 146 17.78 -13.83 11.43
N GLU A 147 17.82 -13.44 10.15
CA GLU A 147 18.81 -12.52 9.60
C GLU A 147 18.78 -11.17 10.33
N ASP A 148 17.60 -10.53 10.47
CA ASP A 148 17.45 -9.26 11.15
C ASP A 148 17.85 -9.33 12.63
N VAL A 149 17.57 -10.47 13.31
CA VAL A 149 17.98 -10.67 14.71
C VAL A 149 19.49 -10.87 14.83
N LYS A 150 20.11 -11.62 13.93
CA LYS A 150 21.58 -11.77 13.87
C LYS A 150 22.29 -10.45 13.66
N ASP A 151 21.77 -9.63 12.74
CA ASP A 151 22.32 -8.30 12.49
C ASP A 151 22.19 -7.40 13.71
N ALA A 152 21.02 -7.40 14.37
CA ALA A 152 20.82 -6.63 15.60
C ALA A 152 21.74 -7.08 16.77
N VAL A 153 21.95 -8.40 16.93
CA VAL A 153 22.90 -8.95 17.93
C VAL A 153 24.35 -8.55 17.61
N ALA A 154 24.74 -8.56 16.33
CA ALA A 154 26.07 -8.13 15.92
C ALA A 154 26.28 -6.64 16.20
N ASP A 155 25.32 -5.77 15.86
CA ASP A 155 25.37 -4.34 16.13
C ASP A 155 25.46 -4.04 17.63
N ALA A 156 24.68 -4.74 18.47
CA ALA A 156 24.72 -4.59 19.93
C ALA A 156 26.09 -5.01 20.51
N ASN A 157 26.68 -6.08 20.01
CA ASN A 157 28.00 -6.54 20.41
C ASN A 157 29.13 -5.58 20.00
N ASP A 158 29.04 -4.98 18.80
CA ASP A 158 29.98 -3.98 18.33
C ASP A 158 29.88 -2.68 19.14
N ALA A 159 28.68 -2.24 19.52
CA ALA A 159 28.47 -1.09 20.37
C ALA A 159 29.07 -1.29 21.77
N ASN A 160 28.84 -2.44 22.42
CA ASN A 160 29.41 -2.81 23.71
C ASN A 160 30.93 -2.92 23.65
N SER A 161 31.50 -3.38 22.56
CA SER A 161 32.94 -3.45 22.34
C SER A 161 33.59 -2.05 22.19
N ALA A 162 32.88 -1.09 21.62
CA ALA A 162 33.30 0.30 21.44
C ALA A 162 33.24 1.06 22.81
N GLU A 163 32.22 0.83 23.65
CA GLU A 163 32.10 1.39 24.96
C GLU A 163 33.22 0.87 25.89
N SER A 164 33.51 -0.43 25.87
CA SER A 164 34.61 -1.01 26.67
C SER A 164 36.00 -0.49 26.28
N GLN A 165 36.19 -0.12 25.00
CA GLN A 165 37.44 0.52 24.54
C GLN A 165 37.49 2.00 24.93
N SER A 166 36.38 2.71 25.02
CA SER A 166 36.31 4.09 25.49
C SER A 166 36.57 4.19 27.03
N GLU A 167 36.05 3.26 27.83
CA GLU A 167 36.31 3.19 29.26
C GLU A 167 37.77 2.82 29.55
N GLN A 168 38.40 1.97 28.73
CA GLN A 168 39.85 1.69 28.88
C GLN A 168 40.72 2.89 28.52
N SER A 169 40.33 3.70 27.53
CA SER A 169 41.04 4.93 27.17
C SER A 169 40.89 6.02 28.24
N ASP A 170 39.71 6.15 28.86
CA ASP A 170 39.45 7.08 29.97
C ASP A 170 40.14 6.64 31.27
N ALA A 171 40.32 5.36 31.51
CA ALA A 171 41.07 4.85 32.69
C ALA A 171 42.56 5.16 32.58
N ILE A 172 43.16 5.22 31.38
CA ILE A 172 44.57 5.58 31.19
C ILE A 172 44.79 7.09 31.34
N VAL A 173 43.79 7.92 31.04
CA VAL A 173 43.88 9.39 31.19
C VAL A 173 43.65 9.83 32.65
N LYS A 174 42.92 9.07 33.47
CA LYS A 174 42.66 9.42 34.88
C LYS A 174 43.81 9.17 35.87
N GLN A 175 44.92 8.60 35.44
CA GLN A 175 46.09 8.35 36.32
C GLN A 175 47.09 9.52 36.43
N SER A 176 46.86 10.69 35.86
CA SER A 176 47.83 11.76 35.84
C SER A 176 47.42 13.12 36.38
N VAL A 177 46.29 13.27 37.11
CA VAL A 177 46.02 14.54 37.84
C VAL A 177 45.26 14.27 39.14
N GLU A 178 45.97 14.19 40.26
CA GLU A 178 45.42 14.45 41.58
C GLU A 178 45.71 15.89 41.99
N GLN A 179 44.71 16.68 42.38
CA GLN A 179 44.38 17.30 43.69
C GLN A 179 43.45 18.52 43.54
N PRO A 180 42.89 19.10 44.63
CA PRO A 180 41.61 18.67 45.22
C PRO A 180 40.56 19.81 45.39
N SER A 181 39.34 19.35 45.71
CA SER A 181 38.31 20.00 46.55
C SER A 181 37.68 21.35 46.19
N ALA A 182 36.35 21.34 46.07
CA ALA A 182 35.41 22.05 46.96
C ALA A 182 33.96 21.64 46.73
N LYS A 183 33.29 21.28 47.81
CA LYS A 183 31.85 21.08 47.91
C LYS A 183 31.11 22.39 47.68
N VAL A 184 30.02 22.36 46.85
CA VAL A 184 28.89 23.26 47.04
C VAL A 184 27.58 22.51 46.83
N SER A 185 26.74 22.64 47.79
CA SER A 185 25.44 22.02 48.02
C SER A 185 24.35 22.41 47.05
N ALA A 186 23.44 21.48 46.85
CA ALA A 186 22.16 21.67 46.18
C ALA A 186 21.28 22.72 46.87
N GLN A 187 20.60 23.54 46.07
CA GLN A 187 19.36 24.18 46.49
C GLN A 187 18.39 24.26 45.30
N SER A 188 17.29 23.59 45.51
CA SER A 188 16.07 23.64 44.70
C SER A 188 15.46 25.04 44.66
N ALA A 189 15.04 25.51 43.48
CA ALA A 189 14.18 26.67 43.37
C ALA A 189 12.89 26.25 42.65
N GLN A 190 11.81 26.23 43.42
CA GLN A 190 10.44 26.23 42.97
C GLN A 190 10.11 27.61 42.36
N LEU A 191 9.50 27.64 41.23
CA LEU A 191 8.80 28.83 40.74
C LEU A 191 7.31 28.48 40.51
N GLN A 192 6.51 29.00 41.42
CA GLN A 192 5.06 29.15 41.28
C GLN A 192 4.77 30.26 40.24
N SER A 193 3.88 30.02 39.32
CA SER A 193 3.22 31.09 38.60
C SER A 193 1.69 30.96 38.71
N ALA A 194 1.09 32.11 38.95
CA ALA A 194 -0.24 32.35 39.42
C ALA A 194 -1.33 32.05 38.33
N GLN A 195 -2.46 31.61 38.84
CA GLN A 195 -3.74 31.45 38.18
C GLN A 195 -4.31 32.79 37.67
N SER A 196 -4.90 32.72 36.46
CA SER A 196 -6.03 33.58 36.11
C SER A 196 -7.22 32.67 35.72
N GLN A 197 -8.26 32.74 36.51
CA GLN A 197 -9.52 32.06 36.31
C GLN A 197 -10.32 32.70 35.17
N SER A 198 -10.73 31.91 34.19
CA SER A 198 -11.92 32.20 33.39
C SER A 198 -12.83 30.97 33.43
N THR A 199 -14.00 31.15 34.02
CA THR A 199 -15.07 30.15 34.12
C THR A 199 -15.69 29.93 32.76
N GLN A 200 -15.39 28.78 32.16
CA GLN A 200 -16.25 28.15 31.15
C GLN A 200 -16.48 26.69 31.56
N SER A 201 -17.75 26.27 31.54
CA SER A 201 -18.19 24.91 31.85
C SER A 201 -17.56 23.90 30.91
N ASN A 202 -16.47 23.27 31.37
CA ASN A 202 -15.84 22.16 30.68
C ASN A 202 -16.49 20.87 31.18
N THR A 203 -17.29 20.24 30.32
CA THR A 203 -17.46 18.79 30.37
C THR A 203 -16.07 18.20 30.11
N LYS A 204 -15.40 17.78 31.19
CA LYS A 204 -14.13 17.04 31.07
C LYS A 204 -14.41 15.77 30.26
N VAL A 205 -13.92 15.71 29.03
CA VAL A 205 -13.72 14.45 28.32
C VAL A 205 -12.64 13.73 29.12
N GLN A 206 -13.02 12.68 29.85
CA GLN A 206 -12.10 11.84 30.58
C GLN A 206 -11.27 11.08 29.55
N THR A 207 -10.01 11.48 29.36
CA THR A 207 -9.09 10.74 28.52
C THR A 207 -8.75 9.44 29.24
N ALA A 208 -8.97 8.30 28.57
CA ALA A 208 -8.49 7.02 29.03
C ALA A 208 -6.98 7.09 29.30
N LYS A 209 -6.52 6.36 30.32
CA LYS A 209 -5.10 6.25 30.65
C LYS A 209 -4.31 5.34 29.69
N PHE A 210 -4.80 5.14 28.47
CA PHE A 210 -4.05 4.42 27.46
C PHE A 210 -2.74 5.17 27.16
N GLU A 211 -1.66 4.51 27.32
CA GLU A 211 -0.33 5.06 27.07
C GLU A 211 -0.05 5.08 25.55
N SER A 212 0.80 5.99 25.12
CA SER A 212 1.42 5.99 23.80
C SER A 212 2.47 4.89 23.75
N ASN A 213 2.82 4.41 22.54
CA ASN A 213 3.93 3.47 22.48
C ASN A 213 5.27 4.22 22.60
N GLU A 214 6.34 3.50 22.89
CA GLU A 214 7.67 4.09 23.12
C GLU A 214 8.31 4.66 21.84
N TYR A 215 7.81 4.30 20.67
CA TYR A 215 8.28 4.78 19.36
C TYR A 215 7.58 6.04 18.87
N GLY A 216 6.73 6.64 19.69
CA GLY A 216 6.11 7.92 19.42
C GLY A 216 4.73 7.85 18.77
N ALA A 217 4.18 6.67 18.47
CA ALA A 217 2.76 6.57 18.14
C ALA A 217 1.93 6.91 19.40
N HIS A 218 0.93 7.82 19.27
CA HIS A 218 0.38 8.46 20.45
C HIS A 218 -1.09 8.86 20.32
N TRP A 219 -1.72 8.99 21.48
CA TRP A 219 -3.06 9.51 21.64
C TRP A 219 -3.09 11.04 21.57
N GLY A 220 -4.10 11.58 20.92
CA GLY A 220 -4.30 13.01 20.79
C GLY A 220 -5.73 13.38 20.50
N THR A 221 -5.94 14.57 19.97
CA THR A 221 -7.27 15.10 19.62
C THR A 221 -7.28 15.52 18.15
N TYR A 222 -8.29 15.09 17.43
CA TYR A 222 -8.57 15.49 16.06
C TYR A 222 -10.06 15.87 15.93
N ASN A 223 -10.37 17.03 15.38
CA ASN A 223 -11.73 17.52 15.25
C ASN A 223 -12.56 17.42 16.55
N ASN A 224 -11.98 17.85 17.67
CA ASN A 224 -12.56 17.78 19.01
C ASN A 224 -12.95 16.37 19.49
N SER A 225 -12.39 15.33 18.91
CA SER A 225 -12.56 13.95 19.33
C SER A 225 -11.22 13.29 19.60
N LYS A 226 -11.22 12.26 20.44
CA LYS A 226 -10.05 11.43 20.72
C LYS A 226 -9.56 10.78 19.41
N ALA A 227 -8.26 10.77 19.17
CA ALA A 227 -7.65 10.27 17.96
C ALA A 227 -6.33 9.56 18.29
N PHE A 228 -5.83 8.76 17.35
CA PHE A 228 -4.53 8.12 17.45
C PHE A 228 -3.67 8.48 16.24
N PHE A 229 -2.41 8.75 16.47
CA PHE A 229 -1.44 9.27 15.51
C PHE A 229 -0.18 8.41 15.49
N ASP A 230 0.52 8.41 14.36
CA ASP A 230 1.89 7.92 14.28
C ASP A 230 2.89 8.95 14.86
N TYR A 231 4.18 8.61 14.91
CA TYR A 231 5.24 9.46 15.46
C TYR A 231 5.42 10.79 14.70
N GLN A 232 4.99 10.87 13.44
CA GLN A 232 5.02 12.08 12.61
C GLN A 232 3.74 12.92 12.72
N ASN A 233 2.84 12.59 13.64
CA ASN A 233 1.51 13.18 13.78
C ASN A 233 0.57 12.92 12.58
N ASN A 234 0.81 11.88 11.77
CA ASN A 234 -0.16 11.45 10.79
C ASN A 234 -1.32 10.74 11.49
N LEU A 235 -2.54 11.13 11.15
CA LEU A 235 -3.74 10.57 11.74
C LEU A 235 -3.94 9.11 11.35
N PHE A 236 -3.89 8.20 12.32
CA PHE A 236 -4.28 6.82 12.09
C PHE A 236 -5.81 6.65 12.17
N VAL A 237 -6.45 7.01 13.27
CA VAL A 237 -7.91 6.96 13.42
C VAL A 237 -8.44 8.16 14.18
N GLN A 238 -9.59 8.67 13.75
CA GLN A 238 -10.36 9.66 14.49
C GLN A 238 -11.52 9.02 15.24
N GLN A 239 -12.09 9.73 16.23
CA GLN A 239 -13.07 9.20 17.18
C GLN A 239 -12.59 7.88 17.79
N ALA A 240 -11.32 7.84 18.12
CA ALA A 240 -10.61 6.65 18.53
C ALA A 240 -11.09 6.13 19.88
N LYS A 241 -11.11 4.80 20.00
CA LYS A 241 -11.41 4.05 21.21
C LYS A 241 -10.19 3.28 21.66
N GLY A 242 -9.88 3.34 22.95
CA GLY A 242 -8.89 2.50 23.59
C GLY A 242 -9.47 1.10 23.83
N VAL A 243 -8.92 0.14 23.12
CA VAL A 243 -9.37 -1.25 23.12
C VAL A 243 -8.20 -2.14 23.56
N ILE A 244 -8.48 -3.15 24.37
CA ILE A 244 -7.50 -4.20 24.68
C ILE A 244 -7.91 -5.50 24.00
N ASP A 245 -6.96 -6.37 23.73
CA ASP A 245 -7.30 -7.75 23.41
C ASP A 245 -6.71 -8.70 24.45
N VAL A 246 -7.47 -9.77 24.72
CA VAL A 246 -7.23 -10.66 25.86
C VAL A 246 -7.52 -12.11 25.54
N SER A 247 -6.82 -12.99 26.25
CA SER A 247 -7.02 -14.44 26.20
C SER A 247 -7.09 -15.03 27.61
N GLY A 248 -6.99 -16.34 27.71
CA GLY A 248 -6.85 -17.05 28.99
C GLY A 248 -5.57 -16.73 29.75
N TRP A 249 -4.57 -16.19 29.09
CA TRP A 249 -3.25 -15.87 29.65
C TRP A 249 -3.30 -14.67 30.60
N GLN A 250 -4.20 -13.69 30.40
CA GLN A 250 -4.41 -12.58 31.34
C GLN A 250 -5.14 -13.02 32.64
N GLY A 251 -5.47 -14.29 32.76
CA GLY A 251 -6.05 -14.86 33.98
C GLY A 251 -7.44 -14.32 34.34
N ASP A 252 -7.66 -14.04 35.61
CA ASP A 252 -8.92 -13.48 36.13
C ASP A 252 -8.86 -11.95 36.17
N ILE A 253 -9.39 -11.32 35.15
CA ILE A 253 -9.44 -9.86 34.99
C ILE A 253 -10.53 -9.27 35.93
N ASP A 254 -10.19 -8.20 36.67
CA ASP A 254 -11.15 -7.32 37.33
C ASP A 254 -11.70 -6.30 36.32
N TRP A 255 -12.71 -6.71 35.57
CA TRP A 255 -13.30 -5.91 34.51
C TRP A 255 -13.90 -4.57 34.98
N ALA A 256 -14.28 -4.46 36.24
CA ALA A 256 -14.76 -3.20 36.79
C ALA A 256 -13.62 -2.19 36.93
N LYS A 257 -12.47 -2.64 37.38
CA LYS A 257 -11.24 -1.80 37.43
C LYS A 257 -10.75 -1.47 36.04
N ALA A 258 -10.66 -2.44 35.14
CA ALA A 258 -10.21 -2.20 33.76
C ALA A 258 -11.10 -1.15 33.06
N LYS A 259 -12.42 -1.22 33.22
CA LYS A 259 -13.34 -0.20 32.70
C LYS A 259 -13.11 1.17 33.35
N ALA A 260 -12.89 1.22 34.65
CA ALA A 260 -12.63 2.48 35.37
C ALA A 260 -11.27 3.08 35.01
N ASP A 261 -10.30 2.28 34.63
CA ASP A 261 -8.99 2.69 34.14
C ASP A 261 -9.02 3.21 32.68
N GLY A 262 -10.12 3.00 31.97
CA GLY A 262 -10.34 3.63 30.67
C GLY A 262 -10.45 2.66 29.50
N VAL A 263 -10.60 1.38 29.73
CA VAL A 263 -10.91 0.41 28.67
C VAL A 263 -12.29 0.72 28.09
N GLU A 264 -12.32 1.07 26.78
CA GLU A 264 -13.51 1.44 26.07
C GLU A 264 -14.07 0.31 25.19
N GLY A 265 -13.31 -0.78 25.03
CA GLY A 265 -13.69 -1.97 24.30
C GLY A 265 -12.69 -3.10 24.48
N VAL A 266 -13.07 -4.29 24.05
CA VAL A 266 -12.21 -5.48 24.17
C VAL A 266 -12.44 -6.45 23.01
N ILE A 267 -11.36 -7.08 22.52
CA ILE A 267 -11.40 -8.21 21.60
C ILE A 267 -10.98 -9.46 22.38
N ILE A 268 -11.86 -10.46 22.47
CA ILE A 268 -11.70 -11.61 23.35
C ILE A 268 -11.34 -12.84 22.51
N ARG A 269 -10.24 -13.55 22.84
CA ARG A 269 -9.94 -14.84 22.23
C ARG A 269 -11.06 -15.84 22.55
N LEU A 270 -11.72 -16.35 21.52
CA LEU A 270 -12.74 -17.40 21.69
C LEU A 270 -12.10 -18.78 21.74
N GLY A 271 -11.02 -18.99 20.98
CA GLY A 271 -10.30 -20.24 20.85
C GLY A 271 -9.30 -20.19 19.69
N TYR A 272 -8.84 -21.35 19.26
CA TYR A 272 -7.87 -21.50 18.17
C TYR A 272 -7.99 -22.88 17.51
N GLY A 273 -7.59 -22.96 16.23
CA GLY A 273 -7.53 -24.20 15.45
C GLY A 273 -8.88 -24.89 15.31
N GLU A 274 -8.85 -26.13 14.88
CA GLU A 274 -10.04 -26.96 14.73
C GLU A 274 -10.17 -27.91 15.91
N GLY A 275 -11.42 -28.32 16.26
CA GLY A 275 -11.71 -29.31 17.28
C GLY A 275 -11.26 -28.95 18.70
N ASN A 276 -10.68 -27.78 18.89
CA ASN A 276 -10.20 -27.32 20.19
C ASN A 276 -11.34 -26.79 21.07
N ASN A 277 -11.15 -26.87 22.38
CA ASN A 277 -12.01 -26.21 23.32
C ASN A 277 -11.84 -24.70 23.21
N ALA A 278 -12.89 -23.96 23.59
CA ALA A 278 -12.79 -22.52 23.71
C ALA A 278 -11.69 -22.12 24.69
N ASP A 279 -11.17 -20.92 24.51
CA ASP A 279 -10.25 -20.29 25.46
C ASP A 279 -10.81 -20.37 26.90
N LYS A 280 -9.98 -20.72 27.86
CA LYS A 280 -10.38 -21.02 29.25
C LYS A 280 -11.10 -19.86 29.93
N LYS A 281 -10.88 -18.61 29.53
CA LYS A 281 -11.50 -17.42 30.11
C LYS A 281 -12.53 -16.77 29.21
N ALA A 282 -12.72 -17.22 27.97
CA ALA A 282 -13.63 -16.61 27.00
C ALA A 282 -15.04 -16.40 27.54
N GLN A 283 -15.66 -17.44 28.08
CA GLN A 283 -17.04 -17.38 28.63
C GLN A 283 -17.15 -16.36 29.77
N ARG A 284 -16.18 -16.34 30.70
CA ARG A 284 -16.12 -15.38 31.81
C ARG A 284 -15.98 -13.96 31.30
N ASN A 285 -15.02 -13.72 30.40
CA ASN A 285 -14.74 -12.40 29.86
C ASN A 285 -15.95 -11.85 29.09
N ILE A 286 -16.60 -12.66 28.24
CA ILE A 286 -17.81 -12.30 27.53
C ILE A 286 -18.96 -11.94 28.50
N SER A 287 -19.14 -12.75 29.55
CA SER A 287 -20.21 -12.54 30.55
C SER A 287 -19.98 -11.23 31.33
N GLU A 288 -18.75 -10.95 31.74
CA GLU A 288 -18.39 -9.72 32.44
C GLU A 288 -18.52 -8.47 31.54
N CYS A 289 -18.10 -8.55 30.27
CA CYS A 289 -18.31 -7.48 29.31
C CYS A 289 -19.78 -7.15 29.12
N LYS A 290 -20.64 -8.18 28.98
CA LYS A 290 -22.09 -7.99 28.91
C LYS A 290 -22.64 -7.38 30.18
N ARG A 291 -22.23 -7.88 31.35
CA ARG A 291 -22.70 -7.39 32.66
C ARG A 291 -22.34 -5.92 32.88
N LEU A 292 -21.17 -5.50 32.49
CA LEU A 292 -20.65 -4.16 32.70
C LEU A 292 -20.93 -3.20 31.51
N GLY A 293 -21.51 -3.70 30.40
CA GLY A 293 -21.76 -2.92 29.21
C GLY A 293 -20.44 -2.45 28.57
N ILE A 294 -19.41 -3.29 28.54
CA ILE A 294 -18.16 -3.06 27.81
C ILE A 294 -18.37 -3.56 26.39
N PRO A 295 -18.23 -2.70 25.36
CA PRO A 295 -18.28 -3.13 23.96
C PRO A 295 -17.23 -4.20 23.68
N PHE A 296 -17.60 -5.30 22.99
CA PHE A 296 -16.63 -6.35 22.71
C PHE A 296 -16.75 -6.90 21.30
N GLY A 297 -15.67 -7.51 20.84
CA GLY A 297 -15.52 -8.38 19.68
C GLY A 297 -14.84 -9.67 20.08
N ILE A 298 -14.59 -10.50 19.11
CA ILE A 298 -14.05 -11.85 19.30
C ILE A 298 -12.89 -12.05 18.32
N TYR A 299 -11.87 -12.85 18.70
CA TYR A 299 -10.93 -13.38 17.72
C TYR A 299 -10.77 -14.90 17.85
N TRP A 300 -10.42 -15.52 16.73
CA TRP A 300 -10.11 -16.94 16.62
C TRP A 300 -8.77 -17.09 15.90
N TYR A 301 -7.78 -17.66 16.58
CA TYR A 301 -6.48 -17.92 15.99
C TYR A 301 -6.55 -19.13 15.06
N SER A 302 -6.08 -18.97 13.81
CA SER A 302 -6.19 -19.98 12.77
C SER A 302 -4.94 -20.85 12.69
N TYR A 303 -5.18 -22.15 12.54
CA TYR A 303 -4.18 -23.14 12.13
C TYR A 303 -4.51 -23.71 10.73
N ALA A 304 -5.47 -23.16 10.03
CA ALA A 304 -5.91 -23.72 8.75
C ALA A 304 -4.83 -23.60 7.66
N ASP A 305 -4.46 -24.74 7.11
CA ASP A 305 -3.65 -24.87 5.91
C ASP A 305 -4.48 -25.15 4.65
N THR A 306 -5.74 -25.49 4.82
CA THR A 306 -6.69 -25.80 3.76
C THR A 306 -8.05 -25.13 3.97
N SER A 307 -8.81 -25.00 2.89
CA SER A 307 -10.20 -24.50 2.95
C SER A 307 -11.13 -25.41 3.76
N ALA A 308 -10.82 -26.69 3.87
CA ALA A 308 -11.60 -27.65 4.65
C ALA A 308 -11.44 -27.35 6.14
N LEU A 309 -10.21 -27.24 6.64
CA LEU A 309 -9.92 -26.87 8.02
C LEU A 309 -10.48 -25.48 8.38
N ALA A 310 -10.34 -24.50 7.50
CA ALA A 310 -10.94 -23.17 7.71
C ALA A 310 -12.46 -23.20 7.88
N LYS A 311 -13.14 -24.09 7.16
CA LYS A 311 -14.59 -24.27 7.32
C LYS A 311 -14.94 -24.94 8.66
N GLU A 312 -14.11 -25.87 9.12
CA GLU A 312 -14.25 -26.53 10.42
C GLU A 312 -13.99 -25.54 11.57
N GLU A 313 -12.92 -24.76 11.52
CA GLU A 313 -12.69 -23.65 12.44
C GLU A 313 -13.88 -22.67 12.47
N GLY A 314 -14.44 -22.33 11.30
CA GLY A 314 -15.64 -21.48 11.22
C GLY A 314 -16.87 -22.11 11.89
N ALA A 315 -17.05 -23.42 11.79
CA ALA A 315 -18.12 -24.15 12.47
C ALA A 315 -17.91 -24.17 14.00
N ASP A 316 -16.66 -24.32 14.45
CA ASP A 316 -16.30 -24.26 15.87
C ASP A 316 -16.56 -22.89 16.46
N VAL A 317 -16.17 -21.81 15.78
CA VAL A 317 -16.49 -20.44 16.18
C VAL A 317 -18.00 -20.26 16.35
N VAL A 318 -18.79 -20.66 15.37
CA VAL A 318 -20.27 -20.57 15.45
C VAL A 318 -20.82 -21.37 16.60
N SER A 319 -20.31 -22.58 16.86
CA SER A 319 -20.71 -23.45 17.97
C SER A 319 -20.41 -22.78 19.31
N LYS A 320 -19.20 -22.23 19.49
CA LYS A 320 -18.79 -21.58 20.74
C LYS A 320 -19.55 -20.28 21.00
N LEU A 321 -19.76 -19.44 19.96
CA LEU A 321 -20.57 -18.22 20.08
C LEU A 321 -22.00 -18.55 20.57
N LYS A 322 -22.65 -19.59 20.00
CA LYS A 322 -23.97 -20.06 20.44
C LYS A 322 -23.93 -20.61 21.86
N GLN A 323 -22.90 -21.41 22.19
CA GLN A 323 -22.72 -22.00 23.53
C GLN A 323 -22.63 -20.91 24.61
N PHE A 324 -21.91 -19.79 24.32
CA PHE A 324 -21.75 -18.69 25.26
C PHE A 324 -22.85 -17.62 25.15
N GLY A 325 -23.89 -17.89 24.37
CA GLY A 325 -25.03 -17.01 24.20
C GLY A 325 -24.70 -15.66 23.54
N VAL A 326 -23.72 -15.64 22.63
CA VAL A 326 -23.33 -14.43 21.87
C VAL A 326 -24.14 -14.37 20.60
N ASN A 327 -25.04 -13.40 20.50
CA ASN A 327 -25.80 -13.11 19.30
C ASN A 327 -25.04 -12.10 18.42
N PRO A 328 -25.31 -12.07 17.11
CA PRO A 328 -24.70 -11.06 16.23
C PRO A 328 -24.86 -9.60 16.69
N SER A 329 -25.96 -9.29 17.38
CA SER A 329 -26.25 -7.95 17.94
C SER A 329 -25.45 -7.61 19.18
N ASP A 330 -24.83 -8.57 19.86
CA ASP A 330 -23.99 -8.34 21.02
C ASP A 330 -22.60 -7.82 20.66
N LEU A 331 -22.21 -8.00 19.39
CA LEU A 331 -20.85 -7.72 18.89
C LEU A 331 -20.72 -6.27 18.42
N ALA A 332 -20.08 -5.45 19.21
CA ALA A 332 -19.71 -4.08 18.84
C ALA A 332 -18.52 -4.04 17.86
N TYR A 333 -17.58 -4.97 18.02
CA TYR A 333 -16.45 -5.20 17.11
C TYR A 333 -16.66 -6.50 16.32
N PRO A 334 -15.93 -6.71 15.21
CA PRO A 334 -16.03 -7.94 14.43
C PRO A 334 -15.73 -9.22 15.19
N VAL A 335 -16.14 -10.36 14.61
CA VAL A 335 -15.46 -11.63 14.83
C VAL A 335 -14.27 -11.64 13.88
N TYR A 336 -13.06 -11.63 14.43
CA TYR A 336 -11.83 -11.60 13.69
C TYR A 336 -11.29 -13.00 13.42
N TYR A 337 -10.88 -13.24 12.18
CA TYR A 337 -10.05 -14.36 11.82
C TYR A 337 -8.59 -13.90 11.94
N ASP A 338 -7.91 -14.47 12.91
CA ASP A 338 -6.54 -14.14 13.27
C ASP A 338 -5.59 -15.04 12.49
N LEU A 339 -4.87 -14.46 11.56
CA LEU A 339 -4.02 -15.14 10.58
C LEU A 339 -2.57 -14.72 10.77
N GLU A 340 -1.78 -15.61 11.36
CA GLU A 340 -0.39 -15.37 11.67
C GLU A 340 0.49 -16.54 11.18
N LYS A 341 1.81 -16.39 11.29
CA LYS A 341 2.72 -17.52 11.11
C LYS A 341 2.61 -18.44 12.32
N TRP A 342 2.15 -19.64 12.10
CA TRP A 342 1.99 -20.65 13.15
C TRP A 342 2.95 -21.84 12.95
N THR A 343 3.10 -22.64 14.00
CA THR A 343 3.84 -23.90 13.99
C THR A 343 2.98 -25.00 14.58
N TRP A 344 2.92 -26.12 13.89
CA TRP A 344 2.20 -27.31 14.33
C TRP A 344 2.89 -28.54 13.75
N GLU A 345 3.25 -29.52 14.57
CA GLU A 345 3.99 -30.70 14.16
C GLU A 345 3.32 -31.42 12.97
N GLY A 346 4.06 -31.66 11.92
CA GLY A 346 3.57 -32.31 10.70
C GLY A 346 2.78 -31.40 9.74
N HIS A 347 2.54 -30.14 10.10
CA HIS A 347 1.80 -29.15 9.29
C HIS A 347 2.64 -27.89 8.99
N LYS A 348 2.26 -27.15 7.95
CA LYS A 348 2.91 -25.89 7.58
C LYS A 348 1.88 -24.83 7.18
N PRO A 349 2.05 -23.56 7.60
CA PRO A 349 1.20 -22.49 7.12
C PRO A 349 1.39 -22.31 5.61
N PRO A 350 0.33 -22.01 4.85
CA PRO A 350 0.43 -21.69 3.43
C PRO A 350 1.28 -20.44 3.21
N THR A 351 1.95 -20.39 2.04
CA THR A 351 2.68 -19.19 1.60
C THR A 351 2.06 -18.53 0.37
N ASP A 352 1.13 -19.22 -0.32
CA ASP A 352 0.42 -18.69 -1.48
C ASP A 352 -0.80 -17.85 -1.05
N PRO A 353 -0.85 -16.55 -1.40
CA PRO A 353 -1.98 -15.69 -1.08
C PRO A 353 -3.34 -16.17 -1.60
N ASN A 354 -3.37 -16.94 -2.68
CA ASN A 354 -4.62 -17.50 -3.21
C ASN A 354 -5.15 -18.63 -2.32
N VAL A 355 -4.27 -19.42 -1.72
CA VAL A 355 -4.67 -20.45 -0.74
C VAL A 355 -5.26 -19.77 0.48
N TYR A 356 -4.60 -18.75 1.03
CA TYR A 356 -5.14 -17.98 2.15
C TYR A 356 -6.46 -17.28 1.81
N ASN A 357 -6.60 -16.75 0.60
CA ASN A 357 -7.88 -16.17 0.18
C ASN A 357 -9.03 -17.19 0.20
N ASN A 358 -8.77 -18.43 -0.21
CA ASN A 358 -9.74 -19.51 -0.14
C ASN A 358 -10.06 -19.89 1.32
N ILE A 359 -9.04 -19.97 2.18
CA ILE A 359 -9.20 -20.20 3.63
C ILE A 359 -10.12 -19.15 4.24
N VAL A 360 -9.80 -17.87 4.06
CA VAL A 360 -10.60 -16.76 4.59
C VAL A 360 -12.05 -16.81 4.09
N ASN A 361 -12.25 -17.04 2.80
CA ASN A 361 -13.60 -17.07 2.22
C ASN A 361 -14.43 -18.23 2.73
N ASN A 362 -13.86 -19.41 3.00
CA ASN A 362 -14.57 -20.54 3.56
C ASN A 362 -14.94 -20.30 5.02
N TRP A 363 -14.05 -19.74 5.83
CA TRP A 363 -14.37 -19.34 7.20
C TRP A 363 -15.47 -18.28 7.25
N TYR A 364 -15.37 -17.22 6.44
CA TYR A 364 -16.41 -16.17 6.32
C TYR A 364 -17.77 -16.76 5.94
N SER A 365 -17.80 -17.68 4.97
CA SER A 365 -19.04 -18.33 4.52
C SER A 365 -19.71 -19.12 5.65
N ALA A 366 -18.94 -19.82 6.49
CA ALA A 366 -19.49 -20.56 7.63
C ALA A 366 -20.18 -19.62 8.64
N LEU A 367 -19.53 -18.52 9.02
CA LEU A 367 -20.08 -17.55 9.97
C LEU A 367 -21.28 -16.79 9.39
N GLN A 368 -21.15 -16.34 8.14
CA GLN A 368 -22.24 -15.61 7.46
C GLN A 368 -23.50 -16.45 7.32
N SER A 369 -23.36 -17.75 7.02
CA SER A 369 -24.46 -18.70 6.95
C SER A 369 -25.16 -18.88 8.31
N ALA A 370 -24.44 -18.68 9.40
CA ALA A 370 -24.99 -18.71 10.78
C ALA A 370 -25.52 -17.35 11.25
N GLY A 371 -25.46 -16.30 10.40
CA GLY A 371 -25.99 -14.96 10.68
C GLY A 371 -24.97 -13.95 11.20
N TYR A 372 -23.71 -14.33 11.44
CA TYR A 372 -22.65 -13.43 11.88
C TYR A 372 -22.05 -12.73 10.66
N LYS A 373 -22.39 -11.45 10.48
CA LYS A 373 -21.98 -10.64 9.31
C LYS A 373 -20.89 -9.62 9.62
N ASN A 374 -20.71 -9.27 10.90
CA ASN A 374 -19.67 -8.37 11.34
C ASN A 374 -18.36 -9.16 11.53
N LEU A 375 -17.60 -9.31 10.44
CA LEU A 375 -16.39 -10.12 10.37
C LEU A 375 -15.21 -9.27 9.96
N GLY A 376 -14.00 -9.63 10.40
CA GLY A 376 -12.76 -8.99 10.04
C GLY A 376 -11.60 -9.97 9.94
N VAL A 377 -10.51 -9.55 9.35
CA VAL A 377 -9.21 -10.23 9.39
C VAL A 377 -8.28 -9.41 10.27
N TYR A 378 -7.56 -10.12 11.15
CA TYR A 378 -6.40 -9.61 11.88
C TYR A 378 -5.14 -10.32 11.41
N SER A 379 -4.05 -9.57 11.37
CA SER A 379 -2.70 -10.07 11.19
C SER A 379 -1.68 -8.97 11.55
N TYR A 380 -0.40 -9.26 11.40
CA TYR A 380 0.66 -8.24 11.49
C TYR A 380 1.16 -7.84 10.10
N THR A 381 1.79 -6.66 10.01
CA THR A 381 2.13 -6.00 8.73
C THR A 381 2.96 -6.87 7.80
N SER A 382 4.04 -7.51 8.28
CA SER A 382 4.91 -8.33 7.40
C SER A 382 4.20 -9.55 6.83
N TYR A 383 3.29 -10.18 7.59
CA TYR A 383 2.51 -11.33 7.08
C TYR A 383 1.48 -10.90 6.02
N LEU A 384 0.87 -9.71 6.20
CA LEU A 384 0.00 -9.11 5.18
C LEU A 384 0.75 -8.76 3.90
N GLN A 385 2.01 -8.37 3.99
CA GLN A 385 2.84 -8.05 2.83
C GLN A 385 3.41 -9.28 2.11
N GLY A 386 3.38 -10.42 2.77
CA GLY A 386 3.84 -11.72 2.28
C GLY A 386 2.68 -12.70 1.98
N PRO A 387 2.48 -13.75 2.82
CA PRO A 387 1.51 -14.82 2.58
C PRO A 387 0.07 -14.37 2.42
N LEU A 388 -0.34 -13.26 3.06
CA LEU A 388 -1.69 -12.71 2.97
C LEU A 388 -1.86 -11.62 1.90
N LYS A 389 -0.90 -11.43 1.01
CA LYS A 389 -0.91 -10.35 -0.01
C LYS A 389 -1.95 -10.59 -1.10
N HIS A 390 -3.23 -10.48 -0.75
CA HIS A 390 -4.34 -10.65 -1.67
C HIS A 390 -5.38 -9.52 -1.49
N ALA A 391 -5.90 -8.99 -2.59
CA ALA A 391 -6.82 -7.85 -2.56
C ALA A 391 -8.10 -8.11 -1.75
N ASP A 392 -8.66 -9.32 -1.84
CA ASP A 392 -9.87 -9.70 -1.11
C ASP A 392 -9.61 -9.91 0.39
N ILE A 393 -8.39 -10.30 0.78
CA ILE A 393 -7.97 -10.34 2.20
C ILE A 393 -7.81 -8.92 2.71
N TYR A 394 -7.12 -8.05 1.98
CA TYR A 394 -6.93 -6.64 2.34
C TYR A 394 -8.27 -5.91 2.53
N ALA A 395 -9.27 -6.19 1.68
CA ALA A 395 -10.60 -5.61 1.81
C ALA A 395 -11.33 -6.05 3.09
N LYS A 396 -10.92 -7.15 3.72
CA LYS A 396 -11.46 -7.71 4.97
C LYS A 396 -10.58 -7.38 6.18
N THR A 397 -9.35 -6.93 5.96
CA THR A 397 -8.40 -6.60 7.04
C THR A 397 -8.77 -5.27 7.66
N THR A 398 -9.15 -5.30 8.92
CA THR A 398 -9.55 -4.12 9.69
C THR A 398 -8.85 -4.02 11.05
N TRP A 399 -7.95 -4.93 11.38
CA TRP A 399 -7.16 -4.90 12.60
C TRP A 399 -5.75 -5.45 12.31
N VAL A 400 -4.72 -4.68 12.66
CA VAL A 400 -3.33 -5.01 12.32
C VAL A 400 -2.41 -4.70 13.49
N ALA A 401 -1.48 -5.63 13.76
CA ALA A 401 -0.41 -5.41 14.72
C ALA A 401 0.83 -4.79 14.04
N GLN A 402 1.37 -3.80 14.72
CA GLN A 402 2.68 -3.18 14.43
C GLN A 402 3.14 -2.44 15.66
N TYR A 403 4.26 -2.86 16.26
CA TYR A 403 4.76 -2.28 17.51
C TYR A 403 5.81 -1.19 17.25
N GLY A 404 5.79 -0.56 16.13
CA GLY A 404 6.70 0.50 15.73
C GLY A 404 6.11 1.90 15.80
N ALA A 405 6.84 2.86 15.22
CA ALA A 405 6.49 4.27 15.21
C ALA A 405 5.30 4.62 14.34
N ARG A 406 5.01 3.79 13.33
CA ARG A 406 3.92 3.99 12.35
C ARG A 406 3.31 2.67 11.89
N MET A 407 2.09 2.73 11.38
CA MET A 407 1.44 1.60 10.73
C MET A 407 2.01 1.40 9.32
N GLY A 408 2.59 0.22 9.06
CA GLY A 408 3.13 -0.16 7.76
C GLY A 408 2.09 -0.73 6.77
N PHE A 409 0.87 -1.03 7.23
CA PHE A 409 -0.23 -1.47 6.39
C PHE A 409 -1.17 -0.30 6.10
N ASP A 410 -1.24 0.12 4.83
CA ASP A 410 -2.00 1.29 4.38
C ASP A 410 -3.33 0.97 3.69
N SER A 411 -3.60 -0.32 3.43
CA SER A 411 -4.75 -0.76 2.63
C SER A 411 -6.05 -0.91 3.42
N PHE A 412 -6.17 -0.25 4.57
CA PHE A 412 -7.42 -0.23 5.33
C PHE A 412 -8.55 0.43 4.54
N PRO A 413 -9.73 -0.22 4.47
CA PRO A 413 -10.84 0.30 3.65
C PRO A 413 -11.45 1.60 4.21
N THR A 414 -11.39 1.82 5.53
CA THR A 414 -12.11 2.91 6.20
C THR A 414 -11.50 3.28 7.55
N ASN A 415 -12.07 4.27 8.26
CA ASN A 415 -11.73 4.58 9.67
C ASN A 415 -12.16 3.49 10.67
N SER A 416 -12.99 2.52 10.24
CA SER A 416 -13.34 1.32 11.04
C SER A 416 -12.16 0.33 11.00
N ARG A 417 -11.07 0.70 11.65
CA ARG A 417 -9.81 -0.03 11.67
C ARG A 417 -9.18 0.05 13.04
N GLY A 418 -8.34 -0.93 13.37
CA GLY A 418 -7.61 -1.02 14.62
C GLY A 418 -6.11 -1.18 14.39
N TRP A 419 -5.33 -0.53 15.22
CA TRP A 419 -3.90 -0.73 15.33
C TRP A 419 -3.58 -1.28 16.71
N GLN A 420 -3.10 -2.53 16.78
CA GLN A 420 -2.47 -3.07 17.97
C GLN A 420 -1.05 -2.51 17.99
N TYR A 421 -0.83 -1.50 18.85
CA TYR A 421 0.39 -0.68 18.81
C TYR A 421 1.42 -1.02 19.89
N THR A 422 1.05 -1.88 20.84
CA THR A 422 1.96 -2.43 21.87
C THR A 422 1.38 -3.69 22.49
N SER A 423 2.25 -4.62 22.88
CA SER A 423 1.92 -5.83 23.66
C SER A 423 2.32 -5.70 25.15
N SER A 424 2.90 -4.57 25.56
CA SER A 424 3.42 -4.35 26.92
C SER A 424 2.56 -3.40 27.77
N GLY A 425 1.33 -3.12 27.34
CA GLY A 425 0.43 -2.22 28.03
C GLY A 425 0.11 -2.65 29.47
N LYS A 426 -0.25 -1.68 30.33
CA LYS A 426 -0.69 -1.92 31.71
C LYS A 426 -2.07 -1.35 31.92
N VAL A 427 -2.96 -2.16 32.49
CA VAL A 427 -4.36 -1.79 32.81
C VAL A 427 -4.69 -2.23 34.21
N ASP A 428 -5.26 -1.34 35.03
CA ASP A 428 -5.71 -1.67 36.38
C ASP A 428 -6.74 -2.81 36.32
N GLY A 429 -6.53 -3.87 37.13
CA GLY A 429 -7.37 -5.05 37.15
C GLY A 429 -6.90 -6.19 36.25
N ILE A 430 -5.80 -6.00 35.50
CA ILE A 430 -5.10 -7.04 34.75
C ILE A 430 -3.73 -7.25 35.37
N SER A 431 -3.35 -8.52 35.54
CA SER A 431 -2.01 -8.88 36.01
C SER A 431 -1.11 -9.15 34.81
N GLY A 432 0.07 -8.51 34.77
CA GLY A 432 1.01 -8.67 33.65
C GLY A 432 0.78 -7.65 32.53
N ASN A 433 1.23 -7.99 31.34
CA ASN A 433 1.09 -7.21 30.12
C ASN A 433 -0.26 -7.47 29.45
N VAL A 434 -0.72 -6.50 28.67
CA VAL A 434 -1.92 -6.63 27.84
C VAL A 434 -1.74 -5.84 26.55
N ASP A 435 -2.23 -6.39 25.47
CA ASP A 435 -2.19 -5.76 24.16
C ASP A 435 -3.11 -4.54 24.11
N MET A 436 -2.57 -3.40 23.67
CA MET A 436 -3.32 -2.16 23.54
C MET A 436 -3.54 -1.79 22.10
N ASN A 437 -4.76 -1.32 21.82
CA ASN A 437 -5.22 -1.01 20.49
C ASN A 437 -5.88 0.36 20.40
N ALA A 438 -5.70 1.02 19.27
CA ALA A 438 -6.46 2.20 18.90
C ALA A 438 -7.45 1.84 17.76
N PHE A 439 -8.75 1.81 18.07
CA PHE A 439 -9.80 1.54 17.09
C PHE A 439 -10.58 2.78 16.72
N GLY A 440 -10.78 3.02 15.42
CA GLY A 440 -11.70 4.04 14.94
C GLY A 440 -13.17 3.68 15.18
N ASN A 441 -14.02 4.70 15.30
CA ASN A 441 -15.44 4.50 15.51
C ASN A 441 -16.13 4.01 14.23
N LYS A 442 -16.77 2.84 14.29
CA LYS A 442 -17.51 2.24 13.19
C LYS A 442 -18.69 3.09 12.71
N GLU A 443 -19.35 3.80 13.62
CA GLU A 443 -20.51 4.65 13.30
C GLU A 443 -20.11 5.83 12.40
N TYR A 444 -18.89 6.32 12.55
CA TYR A 444 -18.35 7.39 11.71
C TYR A 444 -18.24 6.98 10.22
N VAL A 445 -17.91 5.72 9.97
CA VAL A 445 -17.68 5.19 8.60
C VAL A 445 -18.97 4.89 7.88
N ASN A 446 -19.98 4.45 8.58
CA ASN A 446 -21.21 3.96 7.96
C ASN A 446 -22.26 5.04 7.70
N GLY A 447 -21.95 6.34 7.95
CA GLY A 447 -22.96 7.40 7.75
C GLY A 447 -24.32 7.02 8.37
N GLY A 448 -24.30 6.15 9.37
CA GLY A 448 -25.48 5.64 10.04
C GLY A 448 -26.24 6.77 10.69
N SER A 449 -27.37 7.07 10.11
CA SER A 449 -28.36 8.04 10.52
C SER A 449 -28.68 7.89 12.01
N SER A 450 -27.97 8.60 12.87
CA SER A 450 -28.57 9.11 14.09
C SER A 450 -29.21 10.44 13.74
N ASN A 451 -30.53 10.54 13.92
CA ASN A 451 -31.34 11.73 13.72
C ASN A 451 -30.80 12.93 14.53
N SER A 452 -29.81 13.59 13.97
CA SER A 452 -29.42 14.97 14.21
C SER A 452 -28.78 15.45 12.93
N ALA A 453 -29.54 16.16 12.13
CA ALA A 453 -29.09 16.75 10.88
C ALA A 453 -28.05 17.84 11.18
N THR A 454 -26.79 17.43 11.35
CA THR A 454 -25.66 18.34 11.16
C THR A 454 -25.47 18.46 9.64
N SER A 455 -26.04 19.49 9.05
CA SER A 455 -25.75 19.85 7.66
C SER A 455 -24.35 20.45 7.63
N TYR A 456 -23.39 19.72 7.11
CA TYR A 456 -22.07 20.28 6.83
C TYR A 456 -22.19 21.27 5.67
N GLU A 457 -21.73 22.49 5.89
CA GLU A 457 -21.74 23.51 4.85
C GLU A 457 -20.56 23.31 3.91
N VAL A 458 -20.78 23.35 2.60
CA VAL A 458 -19.73 23.34 1.59
C VAL A 458 -19.50 24.78 1.13
N LYS A 459 -18.36 25.37 1.51
CA LYS A 459 -18.04 26.78 1.36
C LYS A 459 -17.12 27.05 0.17
N GLY A 460 -16.98 28.35 -0.15
CA GLY A 460 -15.97 28.83 -1.09
C GLY A 460 -15.98 28.13 -2.43
N ASN A 461 -14.79 27.93 -2.98
CA ASN A 461 -14.59 27.28 -4.27
C ASN A 461 -15.04 25.82 -4.29
N MET A 462 -14.88 25.09 -3.17
CA MET A 462 -15.40 23.73 -3.06
C MET A 462 -16.92 23.69 -3.11
N GLY A 463 -17.59 24.69 -2.52
CA GLY A 463 -19.05 24.85 -2.63
C GLY A 463 -19.52 25.19 -4.05
N VAL A 464 -18.73 25.98 -4.79
CA VAL A 464 -19.00 26.22 -6.21
C VAL A 464 -18.90 24.92 -6.99
N GLU A 465 -17.80 24.18 -6.81
CA GLU A 465 -17.58 22.91 -7.46
C GLU A 465 -18.67 21.88 -7.13
N TRP A 466 -18.98 21.68 -5.87
CA TRP A 466 -20.01 20.73 -5.44
C TRP A 466 -21.38 21.03 -6.07
N ARG A 467 -21.77 22.31 -6.12
CA ARG A 467 -23.03 22.72 -6.76
C ARG A 467 -22.99 22.52 -8.28
N SER A 468 -21.84 22.76 -8.93
CA SER A 468 -21.68 22.60 -10.38
C SER A 468 -21.90 21.15 -10.84
N ILE A 469 -21.45 20.19 -10.03
CA ILE A 469 -21.59 18.74 -10.33
C ILE A 469 -22.93 18.15 -9.86
N GLY A 470 -23.83 18.94 -9.25
CA GLY A 470 -25.18 18.52 -8.88
C GLY A 470 -25.46 18.42 -7.38
N ALA A 471 -24.58 18.97 -6.53
CA ALA A 471 -24.71 19.02 -5.07
C ALA A 471 -24.98 17.62 -4.45
N GLU A 472 -25.98 17.48 -3.59
CA GLU A 472 -26.33 16.21 -2.94
C GLU A 472 -26.67 15.07 -3.91
N LYS A 473 -27.06 15.39 -5.14
CA LYS A 473 -27.37 14.42 -6.21
C LYS A 473 -26.16 14.07 -7.07
N SER A 474 -25.01 14.68 -6.78
CA SER A 474 -23.77 14.45 -7.51
C SER A 474 -23.23 13.03 -7.27
N VAL A 475 -22.26 12.66 -8.07
CA VAL A 475 -21.54 11.36 -7.93
C VAL A 475 -20.86 11.20 -6.56
N ILE A 476 -20.48 12.31 -5.90
CA ILE A 476 -19.86 12.28 -4.58
C ILE A 476 -20.86 12.37 -3.42
N GLY A 477 -22.12 12.77 -3.66
CA GLY A 477 -23.17 12.82 -2.66
C GLY A 477 -23.10 14.01 -1.70
N LYS A 478 -23.59 13.81 -0.48
CA LYS A 478 -23.61 14.81 0.58
C LYS A 478 -22.25 14.96 1.27
N PRO A 479 -21.93 16.16 1.79
CA PRO A 479 -20.77 16.31 2.65
C PRO A 479 -20.95 15.52 3.96
N ILE A 480 -19.89 14.84 4.39
CA ILE A 480 -19.86 14.01 5.60
C ILE A 480 -18.92 14.55 6.68
N ALA A 481 -18.21 15.62 6.38
CA ALA A 481 -17.29 16.29 7.29
C ALA A 481 -17.21 17.78 6.96
N ASN A 482 -16.70 18.57 7.90
CA ASN A 482 -16.30 19.95 7.63
C ASN A 482 -15.09 20.00 6.70
N GLU A 483 -14.89 21.15 6.07
CA GLU A 483 -13.66 21.49 5.34
C GLU A 483 -12.46 21.45 6.29
N VAL A 484 -11.37 20.84 5.82
CA VAL A 484 -10.07 20.81 6.48
C VAL A 484 -9.08 21.58 5.62
N CYS A 485 -8.40 22.57 6.20
CA CYS A 485 -7.41 23.39 5.51
C CYS A 485 -6.06 23.31 6.22
N ASP A 486 -5.01 23.08 5.44
CA ASP A 486 -3.62 23.20 5.88
C ASP A 486 -3.09 24.59 5.52
N TRP A 487 -2.57 25.30 6.50
CA TRP A 487 -2.03 26.65 6.40
C TRP A 487 -0.51 26.70 6.52
N THR A 488 0.15 25.56 6.45
CA THR A 488 1.59 25.48 6.63
C THR A 488 2.35 26.14 5.47
N GLN A 489 3.45 26.81 5.77
CA GLN A 489 4.36 27.45 4.81
C GLN A 489 3.73 28.51 3.89
N GLY A 490 2.66 29.17 4.32
CA GLY A 490 2.01 30.23 3.54
C GLY A 490 1.20 29.72 2.34
N ARG A 491 0.94 28.42 2.27
CA ARG A 491 0.06 27.79 1.27
C ARG A 491 -1.24 27.38 1.94
N VAL A 492 -2.35 27.63 1.26
CA VAL A 492 -3.67 27.21 1.74
C VAL A 492 -4.13 26.08 0.85
N ASN A 493 -4.20 24.89 1.41
CA ASN A 493 -4.71 23.71 0.71
C ASN A 493 -5.89 23.18 1.53
N CYS A 494 -7.04 22.99 0.91
CA CYS A 494 -8.24 22.54 1.61
C CYS A 494 -8.81 21.28 0.96
N TYR A 495 -9.46 20.45 1.77
CA TYR A 495 -10.31 19.38 1.26
C TYR A 495 -11.56 19.20 2.12
N GLN A 496 -12.58 18.62 1.55
CA GLN A 496 -13.80 18.23 2.24
C GLN A 496 -14.25 16.85 1.75
N ASN A 497 -14.62 15.98 2.70
CA ASN A 497 -15.08 14.64 2.41
C ASN A 497 -16.60 14.58 2.20
N PHE A 498 -17.01 13.73 1.27
CA PHE A 498 -18.38 13.46 0.87
C PHE A 498 -18.66 11.94 0.93
N GLU A 499 -19.94 11.55 0.85
CA GLU A 499 -20.38 10.14 0.95
C GLU A 499 -19.59 9.19 0.02
N ASN A 500 -19.26 9.62 -1.20
CA ASN A 500 -18.62 8.78 -2.21
C ASN A 500 -17.34 9.40 -2.79
N GLY A 501 -16.74 10.40 -2.13
CA GLY A 501 -15.57 11.07 -2.64
C GLY A 501 -15.09 12.22 -1.75
N ALA A 502 -14.29 13.09 -2.33
CA ALA A 502 -13.89 14.35 -1.71
C ALA A 502 -13.68 15.42 -2.78
N ILE A 503 -13.74 16.67 -2.37
CA ILE A 503 -13.25 17.82 -3.14
C ILE A 503 -11.96 18.29 -2.50
N SER A 504 -10.92 18.48 -3.30
CA SER A 504 -9.65 19.09 -2.89
C SER A 504 -9.52 20.44 -3.60
N TRP A 505 -8.99 21.42 -2.91
CA TRP A 505 -8.79 22.76 -3.43
C TRP A 505 -7.42 23.33 -3.07
N THR A 506 -6.77 23.94 -4.05
CA THR A 506 -5.61 24.81 -3.83
C THR A 506 -5.76 26.07 -4.66
N PRO A 507 -5.09 27.20 -4.32
CA PRO A 507 -5.12 28.41 -5.15
C PRO A 507 -4.62 28.18 -6.58
N SER A 508 -3.71 27.24 -6.78
CA SER A 508 -3.09 26.96 -8.09
C SER A 508 -3.84 25.94 -8.95
N THR A 509 -4.57 25.03 -8.34
CA THR A 509 -5.28 23.96 -9.08
C THR A 509 -6.78 24.22 -9.23
N GLY A 510 -7.37 25.02 -8.36
CA GLY A 510 -8.82 25.11 -8.25
C GLY A 510 -9.42 23.98 -7.40
N ALA A 511 -10.75 23.91 -7.38
CA ALA A 511 -11.47 22.86 -6.65
C ALA A 511 -11.85 21.73 -7.61
N HIS A 512 -11.45 20.50 -7.27
CA HIS A 512 -11.74 19.31 -8.07
C HIS A 512 -12.17 18.14 -7.20
N TYR A 513 -13.19 17.41 -7.63
CA TYR A 513 -13.62 16.21 -6.93
C TYR A 513 -12.83 14.98 -7.36
N THR A 514 -12.71 14.03 -6.45
CA THR A 514 -12.16 12.69 -6.71
C THR A 514 -13.11 11.64 -6.16
N THR A 515 -13.33 10.53 -6.90
CA THR A 515 -14.26 9.47 -6.50
C THR A 515 -13.83 8.09 -6.99
N GLY A 516 -14.46 7.04 -6.45
CA GLY A 516 -14.35 5.67 -6.95
C GLY A 516 -12.92 5.13 -7.06
N ALA A 517 -12.62 4.44 -8.17
CA ALA A 517 -11.33 3.78 -8.41
C ALA A 517 -10.17 4.78 -8.53
N ILE A 518 -10.43 5.96 -9.11
CA ILE A 518 -9.42 7.02 -9.23
C ILE A 518 -8.99 7.53 -7.85
N ARG A 519 -9.96 7.81 -6.95
CA ARG A 519 -9.65 8.26 -5.60
C ARG A 519 -8.91 7.16 -4.80
N LYS A 520 -9.30 5.89 -4.96
CA LYS A 520 -8.61 4.77 -4.31
C LYS A 520 -7.14 4.66 -4.74
N GLU A 521 -6.87 4.81 -6.04
CA GLU A 521 -5.50 4.79 -6.54
C GLU A 521 -4.70 6.01 -6.07
N TRP A 522 -5.31 7.19 -6.02
CA TRP A 522 -4.67 8.39 -5.49
C TRP A 522 -4.35 8.25 -4.00
N ALA A 523 -5.27 7.67 -3.22
CA ALA A 523 -5.06 7.32 -1.82
C ALA A 523 -3.88 6.35 -1.63
N ARG A 524 -3.83 5.28 -2.45
CA ARG A 524 -2.73 4.31 -2.42
C ARG A 524 -1.37 4.93 -2.71
N ARG A 525 -1.35 6.08 -3.38
CA ARG A 525 -0.16 6.86 -3.72
C ARG A 525 0.06 8.04 -2.79
N ASN A 526 -0.49 8.00 -1.57
CA ASN A 526 -0.35 9.03 -0.55
C ASN A 526 -0.96 10.40 -0.93
N TYR A 527 -2.08 10.39 -1.65
CA TYR A 527 -2.83 11.59 -2.04
C TYR A 527 -1.94 12.70 -2.63
N GLU A 528 -2.14 13.94 -2.18
CA GLU A 528 -1.38 15.14 -2.59
C GLU A 528 0.09 15.12 -2.21
N HIS A 529 0.45 14.36 -1.17
CA HIS A 529 1.83 14.20 -0.72
C HIS A 529 2.62 13.18 -1.55
N GLY A 530 1.93 12.41 -2.40
CA GLY A 530 2.53 11.44 -3.30
C GLY A 530 2.99 12.06 -4.63
N VAL A 531 3.49 11.20 -5.51
CA VAL A 531 4.08 11.59 -6.80
C VAL A 531 3.14 12.36 -7.72
N LEU A 532 1.82 12.22 -7.55
CA LEU A 532 0.81 12.82 -8.43
C LEU A 532 0.51 14.31 -8.09
N GLY A 533 0.65 14.70 -6.81
CA GLY A 533 0.19 16.00 -6.35
C GLY A 533 -1.35 16.12 -6.36
N TYR A 534 -1.87 17.34 -6.39
CA TYR A 534 -3.30 17.64 -6.40
C TYR A 534 -3.97 17.36 -7.77
N PRO A 535 -5.28 17.02 -7.80
CA PRO A 535 -6.05 17.01 -9.03
C PRO A 535 -6.13 18.42 -9.63
N ILE A 536 -6.03 18.50 -10.97
CA ILE A 536 -6.10 19.75 -11.73
C ILE A 536 -7.28 19.79 -12.71
N GLU A 537 -8.01 18.70 -12.83
CA GLU A 537 -9.24 18.55 -13.61
C GLU A 537 -10.15 17.52 -12.92
N ASP A 538 -11.42 17.53 -13.25
CA ASP A 538 -12.37 16.53 -12.81
C ASP A 538 -12.26 15.22 -13.60
N GLU A 539 -12.86 14.15 -13.07
CA GLU A 539 -12.93 12.86 -13.74
C GLU A 539 -13.58 12.97 -15.11
N LYS A 540 -12.91 12.48 -16.16
CA LYS A 540 -13.42 12.39 -17.51
C LYS A 540 -13.72 10.95 -17.90
N LYS A 541 -14.93 10.71 -18.39
CA LYS A 541 -15.36 9.42 -18.93
C LYS A 541 -15.02 9.35 -20.42
N LEU A 542 -14.54 8.19 -20.85
CA LEU A 542 -14.21 7.86 -22.22
C LEU A 542 -15.03 6.66 -22.69
N SER A 543 -14.83 6.25 -23.94
CA SER A 543 -15.42 5.02 -24.48
C SER A 543 -14.86 3.76 -23.79
N ASN A 544 -15.57 2.63 -23.89
CA ASN A 544 -15.15 1.32 -23.40
C ASN A 544 -14.85 1.28 -21.89
N ASP A 545 -15.65 1.98 -21.09
CA ASP A 545 -15.59 2.08 -19.64
C ASP A 545 -14.29 2.69 -19.08
N TRP A 546 -13.51 3.33 -19.93
CA TRP A 546 -12.35 4.07 -19.49
C TRP A 546 -12.74 5.41 -18.88
N LYS A 547 -12.03 5.79 -17.85
CA LYS A 547 -12.05 7.10 -17.19
C LYS A 547 -10.63 7.53 -16.86
N TYR A 548 -10.41 8.82 -16.79
CA TYR A 548 -9.16 9.36 -16.29
C TYR A 548 -9.40 10.67 -15.55
N GLN A 549 -8.44 11.01 -14.72
CA GLN A 549 -8.35 12.31 -14.06
C GLN A 549 -6.91 12.78 -14.07
N ARG A 550 -6.73 14.07 -14.34
CA ARG A 550 -5.42 14.72 -14.35
C ARG A 550 -5.05 15.25 -13.00
N PHE A 551 -3.79 15.06 -12.67
CA PHE A 551 -3.12 15.58 -11.49
C PHE A 551 -1.92 16.43 -11.92
N GLN A 552 -1.32 17.16 -10.99
CA GLN A 552 -0.18 18.06 -11.29
C GLN A 552 0.96 17.32 -12.03
N ASN A 553 1.32 16.12 -11.59
CA ASN A 553 2.49 15.40 -12.11
C ASN A 553 2.16 14.14 -12.93
N GLY A 554 0.90 13.85 -13.17
CA GLY A 554 0.49 12.65 -13.89
C GLY A 554 -1.02 12.56 -14.04
N ASP A 555 -1.47 11.42 -14.54
CA ASP A 555 -2.89 11.10 -14.71
C ASP A 555 -3.18 9.76 -14.07
N ILE A 556 -4.34 9.61 -13.45
CA ILE A 556 -4.87 8.30 -13.05
C ILE A 556 -5.89 7.87 -14.09
N TRP A 557 -5.72 6.65 -14.57
CA TRP A 557 -6.59 5.98 -15.51
C TRP A 557 -7.26 4.79 -14.85
N SER A 558 -8.55 4.58 -15.07
CA SER A 558 -9.26 3.40 -14.59
C SER A 558 -10.19 2.83 -15.65
N ARG A 559 -10.41 1.51 -15.61
CA ARG A 559 -11.38 0.80 -16.42
C ARG A 559 -12.30 -0.04 -15.55
N GLY A 560 -13.58 0.30 -15.54
CA GLY A 560 -14.53 -0.29 -14.62
C GLY A 560 -14.16 -0.02 -13.15
N THR A 561 -14.33 -1.02 -12.28
CA THR A 561 -14.05 -0.91 -10.84
C THR A 561 -12.75 -1.58 -10.39
N LYS A 562 -12.04 -2.27 -11.30
CA LYS A 562 -11.00 -3.25 -10.93
C LYS A 562 -9.56 -2.83 -11.22
N GLU A 563 -9.33 -1.96 -12.20
CA GLU A 563 -7.98 -1.63 -12.61
C GLU A 563 -7.77 -0.13 -12.67
N SER A 564 -6.77 0.34 -11.95
CA SER A 564 -6.28 1.72 -12.07
C SER A 564 -4.79 1.69 -12.36
N ARG A 565 -4.34 2.62 -13.24
CA ARG A 565 -2.95 2.81 -13.62
C ARG A 565 -2.63 4.29 -13.61
N ILE A 566 -1.39 4.62 -13.34
CA ILE A 566 -0.91 6.00 -13.44
C ILE A 566 -0.05 6.16 -14.69
N VAL A 567 -0.05 7.38 -15.22
CA VAL A 567 0.83 7.80 -16.33
C VAL A 567 1.53 9.07 -15.89
N LEU A 568 2.82 9.02 -15.65
CA LEU A 568 3.58 10.09 -15.00
C LEU A 568 4.47 10.88 -15.97
N TYR A 569 4.76 12.13 -15.62
CA TYR A 569 5.84 12.96 -16.16
C TYR A 569 6.05 12.84 -17.69
N ASN A 570 7.25 12.47 -18.06
CA ASN A 570 7.69 12.34 -19.45
C ASN A 570 6.91 11.30 -20.26
N LEU A 571 6.43 10.23 -19.63
CA LEU A 571 5.58 9.23 -20.30
C LEU A 571 4.20 9.81 -20.60
N ARG A 572 3.64 10.63 -19.70
CA ARG A 572 2.40 11.38 -19.95
C ARG A 572 2.55 12.32 -21.16
N ASP A 573 3.63 13.10 -21.19
CA ASP A 573 3.91 14.00 -22.31
C ASP A 573 4.06 13.24 -23.63
N SER A 574 4.79 12.12 -23.60
CA SER A 574 4.93 11.25 -24.77
C SER A 574 3.61 10.67 -25.23
N PHE A 575 2.76 10.24 -24.27
CA PHE A 575 1.42 9.72 -24.55
C PHE A 575 0.55 10.75 -25.29
N TYR A 576 0.42 11.96 -24.77
CA TYR A 576 -0.41 12.99 -25.38
C TYR A 576 0.18 13.51 -26.70
N LYS A 577 1.48 13.68 -26.80
CA LYS A 577 2.17 14.08 -28.04
C LYS A 577 1.92 13.10 -29.19
N ASN A 578 1.69 11.83 -28.87
CA ASN A 578 1.46 10.76 -29.86
C ASN A 578 -0.01 10.36 -30.03
N GLY A 579 -0.93 11.29 -29.69
CA GLY A 579 -2.35 11.14 -29.95
C GLY A 579 -3.18 10.56 -28.80
N GLY A 580 -2.57 10.34 -27.63
CA GLY A 580 -3.27 9.96 -26.41
C GLY A 580 -4.18 8.73 -26.57
N TYR A 581 -5.31 8.79 -25.86
CA TYR A 581 -6.27 7.68 -25.84
C TYR A 581 -6.81 7.28 -27.23
N SER A 582 -7.05 8.22 -28.10
CA SER A 582 -7.57 7.94 -29.44
C SER A 582 -6.62 7.11 -30.31
N SER A 583 -5.30 7.24 -30.08
CA SER A 583 -4.26 6.55 -30.84
C SER A 583 -3.71 5.32 -30.13
N LEU A 584 -3.60 5.36 -28.80
CA LEU A 584 -2.89 4.36 -28.00
C LEU A 584 -3.81 3.54 -27.09
N GLY A 585 -5.06 3.96 -26.89
CA GLY A 585 -5.94 3.37 -25.88
C GLY A 585 -5.51 3.73 -24.45
N GLY A 586 -6.07 3.04 -23.46
CA GLY A 586 -5.69 3.20 -22.05
C GLY A 586 -4.43 2.42 -21.67
N PRO A 587 -3.77 2.78 -20.55
CA PRO A 587 -2.60 2.06 -20.04
C PRO A 587 -2.98 0.66 -19.53
N VAL A 588 -2.17 -0.35 -19.91
CA VAL A 588 -2.39 -1.76 -19.52
C VAL A 588 -1.35 -2.28 -18.54
N ALA A 589 -0.34 -1.48 -18.26
CA ALA A 589 0.69 -1.75 -17.25
C ALA A 589 1.17 -0.46 -16.61
N ASP A 590 1.82 -0.55 -15.49
CA ASP A 590 2.56 0.56 -14.89
C ASP A 590 3.84 0.83 -15.69
N GLU A 591 4.50 1.95 -15.41
CA GLU A 591 5.77 2.30 -16.03
C GLU A 591 6.87 1.31 -15.64
N GLU A 592 7.80 1.07 -16.55
CA GLU A 592 8.94 0.18 -16.35
C GLU A 592 10.24 0.93 -16.64
N SER A 593 11.21 0.83 -15.75
CA SER A 593 12.58 1.25 -16.05
C SER A 593 13.24 0.18 -16.93
N MET A 594 13.72 0.60 -18.10
CA MET A 594 14.41 -0.28 -19.05
C MET A 594 15.94 -0.22 -18.89
N GLY A 595 16.42 0.58 -17.92
CA GLY A 595 17.84 0.88 -17.75
C GLY A 595 18.35 1.97 -18.69
N ARG A 596 19.57 2.46 -18.43
CA ARG A 596 20.22 3.54 -19.22
C ARG A 596 19.39 4.83 -19.35
N GLY A 597 18.55 5.11 -18.33
CA GLY A 597 17.63 6.25 -18.32
C GLY A 597 16.40 6.10 -19.23
N TRP A 598 16.17 4.94 -19.82
CA TRP A 598 14.99 4.68 -20.61
C TRP A 598 13.83 4.17 -19.75
N TRP A 599 12.63 4.72 -20.01
CA TRP A 599 11.36 4.35 -19.40
C TRP A 599 10.36 3.94 -20.46
N ARG A 600 9.57 2.93 -20.17
CA ARG A 600 8.49 2.42 -21.02
C ARG A 600 7.20 2.29 -20.24
N GLN A 601 6.08 2.59 -20.88
CA GLN A 601 4.76 2.21 -20.41
C GLN A 601 3.94 1.60 -21.53
N ARG A 602 3.25 0.49 -21.24
CA ARG A 602 2.45 -0.25 -22.20
C ARG A 602 1.01 0.25 -22.20
N PHE A 603 0.49 0.49 -23.40
CA PHE A 603 -0.89 0.85 -23.68
C PHE A 603 -1.54 -0.20 -24.58
N GLN A 604 -2.88 -0.13 -24.74
CA GLN A 604 -3.63 -1.12 -25.53
C GLN A 604 -3.07 -1.30 -26.94
N TYR A 605 -2.70 -0.19 -27.61
CA TYR A 605 -2.33 -0.20 -29.03
C TYR A 605 -0.86 0.20 -29.28
N GLY A 606 -0.03 0.31 -28.25
CA GLY A 606 1.37 0.62 -28.41
C GLY A 606 2.08 0.78 -27.07
N ASP A 607 3.38 1.02 -27.13
CA ASP A 607 4.22 1.32 -25.98
C ASP A 607 4.74 2.74 -26.11
N VAL A 608 4.66 3.49 -25.02
CA VAL A 608 5.17 4.85 -24.90
C VAL A 608 6.54 4.81 -24.26
N TRP A 609 7.46 5.60 -24.82
CA TRP A 609 8.85 5.64 -24.40
C TRP A 609 9.29 7.06 -24.07
N SER A 610 10.13 7.20 -23.07
CA SER A 610 10.83 8.42 -22.70
C SER A 610 12.25 8.10 -22.23
N LYS A 611 13.13 9.12 -22.24
CA LYS A 611 14.48 8.99 -21.70
C LYS A 611 14.79 10.17 -20.80
N ASP A 612 15.32 9.88 -19.60
CA ASP A 612 15.68 10.88 -18.61
C ASP A 612 16.65 11.94 -19.17
N GLY A 613 16.44 13.18 -18.76
CA GLY A 613 17.30 14.31 -19.18
C GLY A 613 17.24 14.65 -20.66
N THR A 614 16.28 14.12 -21.42
CA THR A 614 16.13 14.35 -22.87
C THR A 614 14.69 14.65 -23.28
N ASN A 615 14.55 15.18 -24.50
CA ASN A 615 13.24 15.39 -25.13
C ASN A 615 12.77 14.18 -25.95
N TYR A 616 13.34 13.00 -25.74
CA TYR A 616 12.89 11.79 -26.44
C TYR A 616 11.52 11.36 -25.97
N ARG A 617 10.56 11.38 -26.90
CA ARG A 617 9.13 11.12 -26.70
C ARG A 617 8.63 10.32 -27.89
N PHE A 618 8.80 9.00 -27.85
CA PHE A 618 8.49 8.10 -28.97
C PHE A 618 7.46 7.05 -28.58
N VAL A 619 6.83 6.48 -29.61
CA VAL A 619 5.93 5.34 -29.46
C VAL A 619 6.30 4.27 -30.47
N ILE A 620 5.99 3.02 -30.12
CA ILE A 620 5.99 1.87 -31.01
C ILE A 620 4.62 1.22 -30.96
N LYS A 621 3.96 1.02 -32.11
CA LYS A 621 2.57 0.60 -32.19
C LYS A 621 2.39 -0.73 -32.91
N PHE A 622 1.26 -1.37 -32.62
CA PHE A 622 0.71 -2.53 -33.37
C PHE A 622 1.77 -3.56 -33.80
N ASP A 623 1.79 -3.87 -35.09
CA ASP A 623 2.67 -4.88 -35.70
C ASP A 623 4.16 -4.59 -35.53
N LEU A 624 4.54 -3.31 -35.49
CA LEU A 624 5.93 -2.91 -35.22
C LEU A 624 6.34 -3.24 -33.78
N ARG A 625 5.43 -3.02 -32.80
CA ARG A 625 5.64 -3.43 -31.41
C ARG A 625 5.77 -4.95 -31.28
N ASP A 626 4.89 -5.68 -31.96
CA ASP A 626 4.91 -7.15 -31.90
C ASP A 626 6.18 -7.70 -32.55
N SER A 627 6.62 -7.15 -33.67
CA SER A 627 7.88 -7.46 -34.32
C SER A 627 9.08 -7.14 -33.41
N TRP A 628 9.08 -5.97 -32.79
CA TRP A 628 10.12 -5.56 -31.84
C TRP A 628 10.22 -6.53 -30.68
N ASN A 629 9.09 -6.95 -30.09
CA ASN A 629 9.06 -7.92 -28.98
C ASN A 629 9.57 -9.32 -29.43
N GLN A 630 9.19 -9.81 -30.61
CA GLN A 630 9.62 -11.08 -31.17
C GLN A 630 11.16 -11.12 -31.37
N HIS A 631 11.77 -9.97 -31.69
CA HIS A 631 13.20 -9.84 -31.91
C HIS A 631 13.95 -9.34 -30.65
N ARG A 632 13.60 -9.87 -29.47
CA ARG A 632 14.23 -9.60 -28.16
C ARG A 632 14.17 -8.14 -27.71
N GLY A 633 13.36 -7.31 -28.32
CA GLY A 633 13.04 -5.95 -27.90
C GLY A 633 14.23 -5.11 -27.44
N PHE A 634 14.14 -4.57 -26.25
CA PHE A 634 15.14 -3.64 -25.71
C PHE A 634 16.54 -4.23 -25.57
N SER A 635 16.65 -5.50 -25.23
CA SER A 635 17.96 -6.15 -25.03
C SER A 635 18.81 -6.25 -26.30
N TRP A 636 18.17 -6.28 -27.47
CA TRP A 636 18.85 -6.40 -28.76
C TRP A 636 18.67 -5.18 -29.66
N LEU A 637 17.43 -4.77 -29.91
CA LEU A 637 17.12 -3.63 -30.77
C LEU A 637 17.32 -2.26 -30.08
N GLY A 638 17.29 -2.24 -28.75
CA GLY A 638 17.28 -1.00 -27.98
C GLY A 638 15.92 -0.30 -27.99
N ALA A 639 15.88 0.91 -27.47
CA ALA A 639 14.69 1.75 -27.46
C ALA A 639 14.37 2.32 -28.85
N PRO A 640 13.10 2.69 -29.13
CA PRO A 640 12.76 3.47 -30.31
C PRO A 640 13.41 4.86 -30.24
N VAL A 641 13.99 5.31 -31.35
CA VAL A 641 14.66 6.62 -31.48
C VAL A 641 13.96 7.55 -32.47
N ALA A 642 12.83 7.12 -33.02
CA ALA A 642 11.90 7.89 -33.84
C ALA A 642 10.51 7.30 -33.72
N ASN A 643 9.47 8.02 -34.15
CA ASN A 643 8.15 7.42 -34.33
C ASN A 643 8.12 6.55 -35.59
N GLU A 644 7.09 5.75 -35.72
CA GLU A 644 6.84 4.92 -36.92
C GLU A 644 6.74 5.80 -38.19
N GLU A 645 7.29 5.29 -39.28
CA GLU A 645 7.28 5.96 -40.55
C GLU A 645 6.57 5.11 -41.62
N ASN A 646 5.62 5.71 -42.32
CA ASN A 646 5.04 5.10 -43.53
C ASN A 646 5.99 5.28 -44.72
N MET A 647 6.56 4.18 -45.20
CA MET A 647 7.56 4.19 -46.25
C MET A 647 6.92 4.11 -47.65
N GLY A 648 5.60 3.95 -47.73
CA GLY A 648 4.87 3.68 -48.99
C GLY A 648 4.80 2.19 -49.32
N ASN A 649 3.96 1.83 -50.34
CA ASN A 649 3.73 0.45 -50.78
C ASN A 649 3.34 -0.52 -49.66
N GLY A 650 2.69 0.01 -48.60
CA GLY A 650 2.27 -0.75 -47.43
C GLY A 650 3.36 -1.02 -46.41
N TYR A 651 4.59 -0.58 -46.63
CA TYR A 651 5.69 -0.74 -45.65
C TYR A 651 5.66 0.32 -44.57
N TRP A 652 5.91 -0.11 -43.35
CA TRP A 652 6.11 0.71 -42.16
C TRP A 652 7.43 0.39 -41.52
N ARG A 653 8.09 1.40 -40.98
CA ARG A 653 9.38 1.30 -40.32
C ARG A 653 9.35 1.95 -38.93
N GLN A 654 9.98 1.29 -37.96
CA GLN A 654 10.31 1.85 -36.67
C GLN A 654 11.84 1.86 -36.50
N ARG A 655 12.42 3.02 -36.26
CA ARG A 655 13.85 3.10 -35.95
C ARG A 655 14.08 2.90 -34.47
N CYS A 656 15.02 1.98 -34.15
CA CYS A 656 15.51 1.72 -32.80
C CYS A 656 17.01 2.01 -32.71
N GLU A 657 17.56 2.02 -31.48
CA GLU A 657 18.98 2.33 -31.25
C GLU A 657 19.89 1.45 -32.13
N ASN A 658 19.68 0.15 -32.19
CA ASN A 658 20.57 -0.82 -32.83
C ASN A 658 20.04 -1.37 -34.16
N GLY A 659 18.83 -1.06 -34.58
CA GLY A 659 18.24 -1.59 -35.80
C GLY A 659 16.95 -0.90 -36.17
N ASP A 660 16.41 -1.28 -37.31
CA ASP A 660 15.11 -0.83 -37.81
C ASP A 660 14.16 -2.01 -37.87
N VAL A 661 12.96 -1.86 -37.32
CA VAL A 661 11.88 -2.85 -37.40
C VAL A 661 10.99 -2.50 -38.58
N TRP A 662 10.66 -3.49 -39.38
CA TRP A 662 9.86 -3.35 -40.60
C TRP A 662 8.66 -4.27 -40.57
N THR A 663 7.51 -3.74 -41.02
CA THR A 663 6.29 -4.49 -41.25
C THR A 663 5.70 -4.09 -42.60
N ARG A 664 4.81 -4.92 -43.15
CA ARG A 664 4.08 -4.62 -44.37
C ARG A 664 2.59 -4.94 -44.18
N ASN A 665 1.72 -4.02 -44.55
CA ASN A 665 0.28 -4.21 -44.46
C ASN A 665 -0.18 -5.53 -45.09
N GLY A 666 -0.90 -6.35 -44.34
CA GLY A 666 -1.43 -7.63 -44.81
C GLY A 666 -0.37 -8.75 -44.92
N ALA A 667 0.86 -8.54 -44.54
CA ALA A 667 1.91 -9.57 -44.50
C ALA A 667 2.10 -10.08 -43.06
N SER A 668 2.28 -11.39 -42.92
CA SER A 668 2.63 -12.04 -41.66
C SER A 668 4.10 -11.87 -41.32
N GLU A 669 4.96 -11.72 -42.33
CA GLU A 669 6.39 -11.58 -42.21
C GLU A 669 6.75 -10.19 -41.69
N LYS A 670 7.63 -10.17 -40.70
CA LYS A 670 8.15 -8.99 -40.03
C LYS A 670 9.64 -9.11 -39.96
N TYR A 671 10.37 -8.11 -40.46
CA TYR A 671 11.81 -8.18 -40.61
C TYR A 671 12.51 -7.08 -39.80
N ILE A 672 13.75 -7.33 -39.43
CA ILE A 672 14.64 -6.33 -38.85
C ILE A 672 15.84 -6.08 -39.77
N VAL A 673 16.39 -4.87 -39.72
CA VAL A 673 17.64 -4.50 -40.39
C VAL A 673 18.59 -3.95 -39.35
N MET A 674 19.64 -4.73 -39.04
CA MET A 674 20.50 -4.49 -37.88
C MET A 674 21.82 -3.82 -38.25
N LEU A 675 22.36 -3.06 -37.32
CA LEU A 675 23.77 -2.59 -37.27
C LEU A 675 24.42 -2.27 -38.64
N ASN A 676 25.41 -3.09 -39.06
CA ASN A 676 26.16 -2.89 -40.28
C ASN A 676 25.32 -3.04 -41.54
N LEU A 677 24.34 -3.95 -41.59
CA LEU A 677 23.40 -4.07 -42.69
C LEU A 677 22.52 -2.82 -42.80
N ARG A 678 22.10 -2.23 -41.68
CA ARG A 678 21.36 -0.96 -41.66
C ARG A 678 22.22 0.19 -42.23
N LYS A 679 23.49 0.27 -41.86
CA LYS A 679 24.42 1.27 -42.37
C LYS A 679 24.58 1.17 -43.88
N GLU A 680 24.83 -0.04 -44.40
CA GLU A 680 24.93 -0.32 -45.83
C GLU A 680 23.63 -0.05 -46.57
N TYR A 681 22.49 -0.38 -45.99
CA TYR A 681 21.17 -0.11 -46.56
C TYR A 681 21.00 1.37 -46.87
N TYR A 682 21.29 2.23 -45.91
CA TYR A 682 21.18 3.67 -46.10
C TYR A 682 22.24 4.22 -47.04
N ALA A 683 23.45 3.71 -46.99
CA ALA A 683 24.56 4.11 -47.92
C ALA A 683 24.18 3.81 -49.37
N LYS A 684 23.43 2.73 -49.62
CA LYS A 684 22.97 2.36 -50.98
C LYS A 684 21.62 2.98 -51.38
N GLY A 685 21.17 3.99 -50.63
CA GLY A 685 19.96 4.77 -50.95
C GLY A 685 18.67 4.27 -50.35
N GLY A 686 18.74 3.31 -49.40
CA GLY A 686 17.64 2.87 -48.55
C GLY A 686 16.39 2.46 -49.33
N PHE A 687 15.20 2.79 -48.77
CA PHE A 687 13.92 2.37 -49.35
C PHE A 687 13.66 2.80 -50.78
N SER A 688 14.11 3.98 -51.15
CA SER A 688 13.91 4.52 -52.52
C SER A 688 14.60 3.68 -53.59
N LYS A 689 15.77 3.11 -53.30
CA LYS A 689 16.56 2.30 -54.25
C LYS A 689 16.31 0.80 -54.06
N LEU A 690 16.24 0.34 -52.84
CA LEU A 690 16.23 -1.09 -52.50
C LEU A 690 14.83 -1.63 -52.12
N GLY A 691 13.91 -0.73 -51.79
CA GLY A 691 12.62 -1.14 -51.22
C GLY A 691 12.74 -1.63 -49.78
N GLY A 692 11.69 -2.28 -49.29
CA GLY A 692 11.69 -2.88 -47.95
C GLY A 692 12.38 -4.24 -47.91
N PRO A 693 12.79 -4.72 -46.70
CA PRO A 693 13.36 -6.07 -46.51
C PRO A 693 12.32 -7.15 -46.89
N VAL A 694 12.81 -8.24 -47.43
CA VAL A 694 12.02 -9.42 -47.79
C VAL A 694 12.57 -10.72 -47.21
N SER A 695 13.63 -10.63 -46.41
CA SER A 695 14.18 -11.76 -45.65
C SER A 695 14.75 -11.29 -44.32
N GLU A 696 14.96 -12.20 -43.40
CA GLU A 696 15.84 -12.01 -42.28
C GLU A 696 17.31 -11.96 -42.72
N GLU A 697 18.17 -11.39 -41.87
CA GLU A 697 19.61 -11.41 -42.07
C GLU A 697 20.16 -12.85 -41.99
N ARG A 698 21.16 -13.15 -42.82
CA ARG A 698 21.82 -14.45 -42.84
C ARG A 698 23.32 -14.29 -42.69
N ASN A 699 23.87 -15.04 -41.80
CA ASN A 699 25.34 -15.15 -41.64
C ASN A 699 25.90 -16.11 -42.68
N LEU A 700 26.81 -15.66 -43.49
CA LEU A 700 27.53 -16.42 -44.54
C LEU A 700 28.97 -16.69 -44.16
N GLY A 701 29.31 -16.70 -42.88
CA GLY A 701 30.64 -16.87 -42.34
C GLY A 701 31.25 -15.53 -41.92
N SER A 702 32.05 -14.90 -42.78
CA SER A 702 32.70 -13.60 -42.51
C SER A 702 31.82 -12.39 -42.85
N ILE A 703 30.69 -12.59 -43.53
CA ILE A 703 29.79 -11.52 -43.97
C ILE A 703 28.33 -11.86 -43.65
N TRP A 704 27.53 -10.82 -43.42
CA TRP A 704 26.09 -10.92 -43.28
C TRP A 704 25.43 -10.46 -44.58
N ARG A 705 24.33 -11.11 -44.96
CA ARG A 705 23.49 -10.77 -46.11
C ARG A 705 22.05 -10.59 -45.71
N GLN A 706 21.37 -9.63 -46.30
CA GLN A 706 19.92 -9.45 -46.24
C GLN A 706 19.36 -9.09 -47.62
N ASP A 707 18.19 -9.67 -47.94
CA ASP A 707 17.52 -9.44 -49.24
C ASP A 707 16.41 -8.38 -49.06
N PHE A 708 16.33 -7.50 -50.05
CA PHE A 708 15.36 -6.45 -50.16
C PHE A 708 14.61 -6.58 -51.49
N GLN A 709 13.50 -5.85 -51.66
CA GLN A 709 12.64 -5.96 -52.89
C GLN A 709 13.41 -5.79 -54.19
N LYS A 710 14.46 -4.97 -54.23
CA LYS A 710 15.22 -4.59 -55.43
C LYS A 710 16.70 -4.94 -55.36
N GLY A 711 17.09 -5.87 -54.50
CA GLY A 711 18.47 -6.30 -54.41
C GLY A 711 18.85 -6.80 -53.05
N SER A 712 20.13 -7.15 -52.87
CA SER A 712 20.69 -7.64 -51.59
C SER A 712 21.79 -6.74 -51.06
N ILE A 713 21.92 -6.75 -49.73
CA ILE A 713 22.99 -6.05 -49.02
C ILE A 713 23.89 -7.03 -48.34
N TYR A 714 25.14 -6.71 -48.28
CA TYR A 714 26.19 -7.45 -47.61
C TYR A 714 26.94 -6.50 -46.65
N ALA A 715 27.24 -6.97 -45.45
CA ALA A 715 28.02 -6.24 -44.43
C ALA A 715 28.97 -7.18 -43.67
N HIS A 716 30.10 -6.66 -43.23
CA HIS A 716 31.07 -7.35 -42.37
C HIS A 716 30.80 -7.11 -40.88
#